data_bbad3ef072cb4744f6832b7a85eafa73
#
_entry.id   bbad3ef072cb4744f6832b7a85eafa73
#
_cell.length_a   1.000
_cell.length_b   1.000
_cell.length_c   1.000
_cell.angle_alpha   90.00
_cell.angle_beta   90.00
_cell.angle_gamma   90.00
#
_symmetry.space_group_name_H-M   'P 1'
#
loop_
_entity.id
_entity.type
_entity.pdbx_description
1 polymer ?
#
loop_
_entity_poly.entity_id
_entity_poly.type
_entity_poly.pdbx_seq_one_letter_code
_entity_poly.pdbx_strand_id
1 'polypeptide(L)'
;MEPTKEQSAAREAFTAGQDLALVAGAGTGKTSTLILMGEATRKKRGLYVAFNRAIADDARRRFGNNVECRTAHSLAFRAVGYLYRERLNASARIPAKHTARLLGITRDLHVSSRTIKVPHQARLVMGMIRKFCHTTDRTVMARHMDPINGLDDPGQEYVARTLLPYAHRAWEDICSPRGELRFEHDHYMKLWAMAEPRLGADFVLLDEAQDTNPVLEEVFLAQDAQRVCVGDPAQQIYGWRNARDVMTGFPAEQLHLTKSFRFGPAIAEVANRWLGHAGSEMRLTGHGSDSLVGSVAHPQAVLCRGNMDAMSEVLAYLDRGIPVALTGGGSALQRTATAALELKAGRRTSHPELFLFSSWGEVQEYTEQDKAGQDLKAIVQLVDTYGPDQIIEAVNRLSPEEKATVTVSTAHKAKGREWASVRIGKGFLAPAVDDHGLQRPLNPSEARLIYVAVTRAGHLLDTEGISWIDGYETTMNTPARDGTVAGRPLIELSLTTQLKYDSSPISRFIATHLPHTQSLIRDCQTHIAKLPHPVQPIDVQHPNWSALGHAIDYRIRLHLGGRLGPAVDAGVRLLEGTRPLRGAADDEPRKALHTAGEQLLATVDAHLAHPGTLDDAALTRLCFVAGFFEDIARTGEIRRFSLLNPATPSTSLDTLTTRVPPYVIDDIDQQMRLARTPFAPFRALPPTSRVCGPIFTGSTDIGGADADFILGGCLLDCKATKDPRRLGREEIHQLAGYLLLDYDDQFGITRVGLYLSRQGGLITWQTPDFLRRLGATTPLPQLRADLRHHLHTAARRTR
;
A
#
# COMPACT_ATOMS: atom_id res chain seq x y z
N MET A 1 21.18 24.09 -22.82
CA MET A 1 21.88 23.16 -21.90
C MET A 1 22.04 21.86 -22.65
N GLU A 2 23.23 21.29 -22.70
CA GLU A 2 23.47 20.01 -23.38
C GLU A 2 22.79 18.88 -22.61
N PRO A 3 22.14 17.93 -23.32
CA PRO A 3 21.53 16.78 -22.69
C PRO A 3 22.55 15.93 -21.92
N THR A 4 22.16 15.39 -20.79
CA THR A 4 22.99 14.40 -20.08
C THR A 4 23.10 13.10 -20.90
N LYS A 5 24.08 12.24 -20.54
CA LYS A 5 24.20 10.92 -21.15
C LYS A 5 22.91 10.09 -20.99
N GLU A 6 22.29 10.15 -19.82
CA GLU A 6 21.02 9.48 -19.53
C GLU A 6 19.87 9.99 -20.40
N GLN A 7 19.76 11.31 -20.56
CA GLN A 7 18.76 11.94 -21.44
C GLN A 7 19.00 11.58 -22.92
N SER A 8 20.26 11.52 -23.35
CA SER A 8 20.61 11.10 -24.72
C SER A 8 20.26 9.63 -24.97
N ALA A 9 20.57 8.73 -24.03
CA ALA A 9 20.19 7.32 -24.12
C ALA A 9 18.66 7.14 -24.20
N ALA A 10 17.93 7.88 -23.37
CA ALA A 10 16.46 7.85 -23.40
C ALA A 10 15.90 8.33 -24.75
N ARG A 11 16.49 9.39 -25.33
CA ARG A 11 16.12 9.89 -26.67
C ARG A 11 16.44 8.85 -27.77
N GLU A 12 17.57 8.18 -27.69
CA GLU A 12 17.99 7.15 -28.66
C GLU A 12 17.03 5.95 -28.63
N ALA A 13 16.74 5.39 -27.44
CA ALA A 13 15.79 4.29 -27.27
C ALA A 13 14.38 4.66 -27.75
N PHE A 14 13.93 5.88 -27.47
CA PHE A 14 12.67 6.39 -27.97
C PHE A 14 12.64 6.47 -29.52
N THR A 15 13.73 6.95 -30.11
CA THR A 15 13.84 7.09 -31.58
C THR A 15 13.85 5.71 -32.26
N ALA A 16 14.37 4.69 -31.57
CA ALA A 16 14.32 3.28 -32.02
C ALA A 16 12.92 2.66 -31.96
N GLY A 17 11.91 3.39 -31.42
CA GLY A 17 10.51 2.95 -31.38
C GLY A 17 10.16 2.10 -30.15
N GLN A 18 11.00 2.09 -29.12
CA GLN A 18 10.76 1.31 -27.91
C GLN A 18 9.77 2.00 -26.97
N ASP A 19 8.93 1.21 -26.29
CA ASP A 19 8.20 1.66 -25.11
C ASP A 19 9.19 1.87 -23.96
N LEU A 20 9.04 2.95 -23.18
CA LEU A 20 10.00 3.32 -22.16
C LEU A 20 9.34 3.68 -20.83
N ALA A 21 9.95 3.24 -19.73
CA ALA A 21 9.69 3.73 -18.39
C ALA A 21 10.90 4.53 -17.89
N LEU A 22 10.77 5.85 -17.76
CA LEU A 22 11.83 6.71 -17.26
C LEU A 22 11.71 6.90 -15.76
N VAL A 23 12.49 6.17 -14.99
CA VAL A 23 12.56 6.33 -13.54
C VAL A 23 13.45 7.53 -13.23
N ALA A 24 12.86 8.64 -12.83
CA ALA A 24 13.51 9.94 -12.79
C ALA A 24 13.36 10.62 -11.43
N GLY A 25 14.45 10.83 -10.73
CA GLY A 25 14.42 11.45 -9.41
C GLY A 25 14.01 12.93 -9.38
N ALA A 26 14.01 13.52 -8.19
CA ALA A 26 13.64 14.91 -7.99
C ALA A 26 14.59 15.86 -8.73
N GLY A 27 14.06 16.75 -9.55
CA GLY A 27 14.84 17.78 -10.24
C GLY A 27 15.69 17.30 -11.42
N THR A 28 15.52 16.05 -11.91
CA THR A 28 16.35 15.47 -12.97
C THR A 28 15.97 15.87 -14.39
N GLY A 29 15.03 16.77 -14.57
CA GLY A 29 14.65 17.26 -15.88
C GLY A 29 13.72 16.34 -16.66
N LYS A 30 12.78 15.65 -15.98
CA LYS A 30 11.76 14.78 -16.55
C LYS A 30 11.12 15.36 -17.82
N THR A 31 10.45 16.49 -17.67
CA THR A 31 9.76 17.16 -18.79
C THR A 31 10.71 17.57 -19.91
N SER A 32 11.93 18.01 -19.57
CA SER A 32 12.95 18.36 -20.59
C SER A 32 13.37 17.15 -21.42
N THR A 33 13.48 15.98 -20.81
CA THR A 33 13.78 14.73 -21.52
C THR A 33 12.66 14.35 -22.48
N LEU A 34 11.41 14.47 -22.06
CA LEU A 34 10.26 14.24 -22.94
C LEU A 34 10.22 15.22 -24.13
N ILE A 35 10.62 16.49 -23.92
CA ILE A 35 10.73 17.49 -24.99
C ILE A 35 11.79 17.06 -26.01
N LEU A 36 12.98 16.61 -25.57
CA LEU A 36 14.04 16.09 -26.45
C LEU A 36 13.56 14.91 -27.30
N MET A 37 12.71 14.05 -26.76
CA MET A 37 12.10 12.93 -27.50
C MET A 37 11.14 13.44 -28.59
N GLY A 38 10.27 14.38 -28.24
CA GLY A 38 9.35 15.00 -29.20
C GLY A 38 10.08 15.69 -30.36
N GLU A 39 11.17 16.41 -30.06
CA GLU A 39 12.02 17.07 -31.05
C GLU A 39 12.74 16.09 -31.99
N ALA A 40 13.15 14.92 -31.46
CA ALA A 40 13.83 13.90 -32.27
C ALA A 40 12.91 13.22 -33.28
N THR A 41 11.58 13.33 -33.10
CA THR A 41 10.57 12.64 -33.94
C THR A 41 9.56 13.61 -34.57
N ARG A 42 10.00 14.73 -35.09
CA ARG A 42 9.16 15.83 -35.65
C ARG A 42 8.16 15.39 -36.71
N LYS A 43 8.37 14.25 -37.37
CA LYS A 43 7.46 13.71 -38.41
C LYS A 43 6.31 12.88 -37.82
N LYS A 44 6.40 12.48 -36.55
CA LYS A 44 5.39 11.71 -35.84
C LYS A 44 4.51 12.62 -35.00
N ARG A 45 3.23 12.28 -34.85
CA ARG A 45 2.30 13.02 -33.98
C ARG A 45 2.39 12.46 -32.56
N GLY A 46 2.76 13.31 -31.61
CA GLY A 46 2.84 12.97 -30.20
C GLY A 46 1.67 13.50 -29.40
N LEU A 47 1.38 12.84 -28.30
CA LEU A 47 0.49 13.31 -27.25
C LEU A 47 1.23 13.32 -25.92
N TYR A 48 1.38 14.51 -25.32
CA TYR A 48 1.89 14.66 -23.96
C TYR A 48 0.72 14.81 -22.99
N VAL A 49 0.63 13.89 -22.03
CA VAL A 49 -0.40 13.87 -21.01
C VAL A 49 0.18 14.38 -19.69
N ALA A 50 -0.21 15.58 -19.31
CA ALA A 50 0.23 16.27 -18.10
C ALA A 50 -0.67 15.97 -16.91
N PHE A 51 -0.10 16.01 -15.71
CA PHE A 51 -0.83 15.85 -14.46
C PHE A 51 -1.85 16.97 -14.21
N ASN A 52 -1.50 18.22 -14.54
CA ASN A 52 -2.39 19.37 -14.36
C ASN A 52 -2.28 20.39 -15.51
N ARG A 53 -3.20 21.37 -15.50
CA ARG A 53 -3.28 22.39 -16.56
C ARG A 53 -2.04 23.27 -16.64
N ALA A 54 -1.47 23.67 -15.50
CA ALA A 54 -0.29 24.57 -15.50
C ALA A 54 0.91 23.87 -16.15
N ILE A 55 1.13 22.58 -15.88
CA ILE A 55 2.16 21.76 -16.52
C ILE A 55 1.89 21.61 -18.03
N ALA A 56 0.62 21.36 -18.42
CA ALA A 56 0.26 21.24 -19.83
C ALA A 56 0.48 22.56 -20.59
N ASP A 57 0.18 23.69 -19.97
CA ASP A 57 0.34 25.02 -20.57
C ASP A 57 1.83 25.41 -20.70
N ASP A 58 2.66 25.02 -19.71
CA ASP A 58 4.12 25.19 -19.81
C ASP A 58 4.72 24.28 -20.88
N ALA A 59 4.36 23.02 -20.88
CA ALA A 59 4.79 22.05 -21.89
C ALA A 59 4.46 22.50 -23.31
N ARG A 60 3.26 23.06 -23.53
CA ARG A 60 2.81 23.57 -24.84
C ARG A 60 3.70 24.69 -25.40
N ARG A 61 4.30 25.49 -24.52
CA ARG A 61 5.27 26.54 -24.92
C ARG A 61 6.63 25.99 -25.30
N ARG A 62 6.93 24.78 -24.85
CA ARG A 62 8.27 24.18 -24.94
C ARG A 62 8.37 23.05 -25.96
N PHE A 63 7.29 22.28 -26.16
CA PHE A 63 7.22 21.22 -27.16
C PHE A 63 7.08 21.81 -28.57
N GLY A 64 7.56 21.09 -29.57
CA GLY A 64 7.31 21.40 -30.99
C GLY A 64 5.84 21.16 -31.37
N ASN A 65 5.44 21.72 -32.54
CA ASN A 65 4.07 21.61 -33.04
C ASN A 65 3.58 20.18 -33.32
N ASN A 66 4.48 19.21 -33.34
CA ASN A 66 4.16 17.79 -33.56
C ASN A 66 3.64 17.11 -32.29
N VAL A 67 3.70 17.76 -31.12
CA VAL A 67 3.25 17.18 -29.85
C VAL A 67 2.08 17.98 -29.28
N GLU A 68 0.92 17.36 -29.20
CA GLU A 68 -0.25 17.93 -28.54
C GLU A 68 -0.10 17.79 -27.02
N CYS A 69 -0.12 18.92 -26.27
CA CYS A 69 0.01 18.89 -24.80
C CYS A 69 -1.37 19.07 -24.17
N ARG A 70 -1.81 18.07 -23.41
CA ARG A 70 -3.12 18.00 -22.76
C ARG A 70 -3.04 17.42 -21.35
N THR A 71 -4.07 17.70 -20.56
CA THR A 71 -4.35 16.88 -19.36
C THR A 71 -5.30 15.74 -19.73
N ALA A 72 -5.27 14.65 -18.98
CA ALA A 72 -6.22 13.54 -19.16
C ALA A 72 -7.68 14.03 -19.14
N HIS A 73 -8.03 14.92 -18.22
CA HIS A 73 -9.36 15.55 -18.15
C HIS A 73 -9.72 16.36 -19.40
N SER A 74 -8.77 17.03 -20.03
CA SER A 74 -9.06 17.77 -21.27
C SER A 74 -9.30 16.86 -22.47
N LEU A 75 -8.65 15.70 -22.52
CA LEU A 75 -8.93 14.65 -23.52
C LEU A 75 -10.31 14.04 -23.31
N ALA A 76 -10.60 13.64 -22.09
CA ALA A 76 -11.90 13.06 -21.73
C ALA A 76 -13.06 14.07 -21.95
N PHE A 77 -12.82 15.35 -21.62
CA PHE A 77 -13.83 16.41 -21.86
C PHE A 77 -14.11 16.57 -23.35
N ARG A 78 -13.09 16.58 -24.20
CA ARG A 78 -13.25 16.70 -25.66
C ARG A 78 -13.98 15.52 -26.26
N ALA A 79 -13.79 14.32 -25.72
CA ALA A 79 -14.40 13.09 -26.23
C ALA A 79 -15.83 12.86 -25.71
N VAL A 80 -16.07 13.11 -24.43
CA VAL A 80 -17.33 12.78 -23.75
C VAL A 80 -17.89 13.97 -22.98
N GLY A 81 -17.05 14.71 -22.26
CA GLY A 81 -17.46 15.72 -21.29
C GLY A 81 -18.25 16.89 -21.92
N TYR A 82 -18.05 17.19 -23.20
CA TYR A 82 -18.78 18.25 -23.91
C TYR A 82 -20.29 18.02 -23.94
N LEU A 83 -20.74 16.76 -23.90
CA LEU A 83 -22.16 16.39 -23.85
C LEU A 83 -22.82 16.82 -22.52
N TYR A 84 -22.01 17.00 -21.49
CA TYR A 84 -22.43 17.37 -20.14
C TYR A 84 -22.06 18.83 -19.78
N ARG A 85 -21.73 19.66 -20.77
CA ARG A 85 -21.23 21.03 -20.55
C ARG A 85 -22.19 21.89 -19.74
N GLU A 86 -23.48 21.76 -19.98
CA GLU A 86 -24.52 22.51 -19.24
C GLU A 86 -24.55 22.08 -17.78
N ARG A 87 -24.46 20.78 -17.50
CA ARG A 87 -24.40 20.23 -16.15
C ARG A 87 -23.16 20.64 -15.37
N LEU A 88 -22.00 20.71 -16.06
CA LEU A 88 -20.73 21.17 -15.46
C LEU A 88 -20.77 22.67 -15.10
N ASN A 89 -21.46 23.47 -15.88
CA ASN A 89 -21.62 24.91 -15.68
C ASN A 89 -22.80 25.27 -14.78
N ALA A 90 -23.63 24.31 -14.40
CA ALA A 90 -24.74 24.53 -13.48
C ALA A 90 -24.27 24.91 -12.09
N SER A 91 -25.16 25.54 -11.30
CA SER A 91 -24.85 26.04 -9.95
C SER A 91 -24.07 25.03 -9.10
N ALA A 92 -23.00 25.49 -8.49
CA ALA A 92 -21.96 24.66 -7.89
C ALA A 92 -22.40 23.78 -6.70
N ARG A 93 -23.59 23.96 -6.13
CA ARG A 93 -24.03 23.19 -4.95
C ARG A 93 -25.50 22.81 -5.05
N ILE A 94 -25.74 21.52 -5.25
CA ILE A 94 -27.04 20.92 -4.99
C ILE A 94 -27.07 20.57 -3.48
N PRO A 95 -28.04 21.07 -2.70
CA PRO A 95 -28.16 20.69 -1.29
C PRO A 95 -28.35 19.19 -1.13
N ALA A 96 -27.73 18.58 -0.12
CA ALA A 96 -27.82 17.13 0.11
C ALA A 96 -29.27 16.63 0.30
N LYS A 97 -30.16 17.48 0.83
CA LYS A 97 -31.62 17.19 0.88
C LYS A 97 -32.24 17.05 -0.51
N HIS A 98 -31.81 17.86 -1.46
CA HIS A 98 -32.27 17.78 -2.84
C HIS A 98 -31.73 16.53 -3.54
N THR A 99 -30.44 16.25 -3.38
CA THR A 99 -29.82 14.99 -3.86
C THR A 99 -30.56 13.76 -3.31
N ALA A 100 -30.87 13.75 -2.02
CA ALA A 100 -31.63 12.66 -1.39
C ALA A 100 -33.00 12.46 -2.03
N ARG A 101 -33.71 13.55 -2.34
CA ARG A 101 -35.02 13.49 -2.99
C ARG A 101 -34.93 12.92 -4.41
N LEU A 102 -33.93 13.35 -5.20
CA LEU A 102 -33.68 12.82 -6.54
C LEU A 102 -33.40 11.32 -6.51
N LEU A 103 -32.63 10.87 -5.52
CA LEU A 103 -32.32 9.47 -5.32
C LEU A 103 -33.46 8.63 -4.73
N GLY A 104 -34.51 9.27 -4.20
CA GLY A 104 -35.62 8.59 -3.52
C GLY A 104 -35.24 8.12 -2.11
N ILE A 105 -34.27 8.77 -1.46
CA ILE A 105 -33.91 8.51 -0.05
C ILE A 105 -34.88 9.34 0.82
N THR A 106 -35.82 8.68 1.47
CA THR A 106 -36.91 9.35 2.18
C THR A 106 -36.90 9.14 3.69
N ARG A 107 -36.12 8.14 4.18
CA ARG A 107 -36.14 7.77 5.61
C ARG A 107 -34.69 7.77 6.14
N ASP A 108 -34.58 8.12 7.42
CA ASP A 108 -33.34 7.95 8.16
C ASP A 108 -33.00 6.47 8.26
N LEU A 109 -31.70 6.15 8.22
CA LEU A 109 -31.19 4.79 8.37
C LEU A 109 -30.70 4.61 9.81
N HIS A 110 -31.23 3.61 10.49
CA HIS A 110 -30.83 3.25 11.83
C HIS A 110 -29.88 2.06 11.80
N VAL A 111 -28.72 2.21 12.42
CA VAL A 111 -27.67 1.19 12.49
C VAL A 111 -27.19 1.10 13.93
N SER A 112 -27.49 0.00 14.60
CA SER A 112 -27.25 -0.14 16.04
C SER A 112 -27.82 1.04 16.83
N SER A 113 -27.03 1.78 17.58
CA SER A 113 -27.42 2.98 18.32
C SER A 113 -27.33 4.28 17.51
N ARG A 114 -26.91 4.22 16.24
CA ARG A 114 -26.63 5.40 15.39
C ARG A 114 -27.77 5.65 14.41
N THR A 115 -27.93 6.91 14.02
CA THR A 115 -28.90 7.32 12.99
C THR A 115 -28.22 8.13 11.91
N ILE A 116 -28.20 7.59 10.68
CA ILE A 116 -27.70 8.30 9.50
C ILE A 116 -28.87 9.03 8.85
N LYS A 117 -28.87 10.34 8.98
CA LYS A 117 -29.92 11.21 8.44
C LYS A 117 -29.94 11.18 6.90
N VAL A 118 -31.13 11.35 6.31
CA VAL A 118 -31.35 11.39 4.86
C VAL A 118 -30.32 12.22 4.10
N PRO A 119 -29.92 13.45 4.49
CA PRO A 119 -28.91 14.21 3.75
C PRO A 119 -27.51 13.59 3.82
N HIS A 120 -27.19 12.87 4.90
CA HIS A 120 -25.88 12.19 5.03
C HIS A 120 -25.82 10.95 4.17
N GLN A 121 -26.93 10.17 4.10
CA GLN A 121 -27.03 9.04 3.17
C GLN A 121 -26.78 9.49 1.72
N ALA A 122 -27.35 10.59 1.28
CA ALA A 122 -27.11 11.14 -0.06
C ALA A 122 -25.64 11.54 -0.27
N ARG A 123 -24.95 12.08 0.75
CA ARG A 123 -23.51 12.37 0.68
C ARG A 123 -22.67 11.10 0.56
N LEU A 124 -23.03 10.05 1.32
CA LEU A 124 -22.36 8.75 1.24
C LEU A 124 -22.51 8.13 -0.15
N VAL A 125 -23.72 8.16 -0.72
CA VAL A 125 -23.98 7.69 -2.08
C VAL A 125 -23.10 8.44 -3.10
N MET A 126 -23.04 9.76 -3.03
CA MET A 126 -22.16 10.55 -3.91
C MET A 126 -20.69 10.30 -3.65
N GLY A 127 -20.31 9.94 -2.41
CA GLY A 127 -18.99 9.46 -2.06
C GLY A 127 -18.64 8.14 -2.76
N MET A 128 -19.57 7.17 -2.75
CA MET A 128 -19.42 5.89 -3.48
C MET A 128 -19.19 6.13 -4.99
N ILE A 129 -19.95 7.05 -5.59
CA ILE A 129 -19.78 7.41 -7.00
C ILE A 129 -18.38 7.99 -7.25
N ARG A 130 -17.93 8.91 -6.39
CA ARG A 130 -16.60 9.52 -6.51
C ARG A 130 -15.50 8.46 -6.45
N LYS A 131 -15.59 7.54 -5.49
CA LYS A 131 -14.61 6.46 -5.34
C LYS A 131 -14.65 5.49 -6.53
N PHE A 132 -15.82 5.12 -7.01
CA PHE A 132 -16.00 4.33 -8.23
C PHE A 132 -15.32 4.97 -9.44
N CYS A 133 -15.43 6.29 -9.60
CA CYS A 133 -14.77 7.00 -10.70
C CYS A 133 -13.25 6.95 -10.67
N HIS A 134 -12.65 6.55 -9.54
CA HIS A 134 -11.21 6.36 -9.39
C HIS A 134 -10.77 4.88 -9.46
N THR A 135 -11.65 3.97 -9.84
CA THR A 135 -11.36 2.53 -10.01
C THR A 135 -11.56 2.08 -11.45
N THR A 136 -11.00 0.93 -11.82
CA THR A 136 -11.23 0.28 -13.12
C THR A 136 -12.54 -0.52 -13.15
N ASP A 137 -13.27 -0.59 -12.06
CA ASP A 137 -14.54 -1.32 -11.99
C ASP A 137 -15.53 -0.81 -13.03
N ARG A 138 -16.33 -1.69 -13.60
CA ARG A 138 -17.35 -1.34 -14.60
C ARG A 138 -18.71 -1.00 -13.97
N THR A 139 -18.90 -1.35 -12.69
CA THR A 139 -20.14 -1.10 -11.94
C THR A 139 -19.84 -0.57 -10.55
N VAL A 140 -20.77 0.17 -9.97
CA VAL A 140 -20.66 0.61 -8.57
C VAL A 140 -20.88 -0.58 -7.64
N MET A 141 -20.03 -0.72 -6.62
CA MET A 141 -20.06 -1.80 -5.64
C MET A 141 -20.04 -1.25 -4.22
N ALA A 142 -20.44 -2.07 -3.23
CA ALA A 142 -20.43 -1.70 -1.82
C ALA A 142 -19.04 -1.23 -1.32
N ARG A 143 -17.95 -1.83 -1.80
CA ARG A 143 -16.57 -1.43 -1.47
C ARG A 143 -16.18 0.00 -1.88
N HIS A 144 -17.02 0.67 -2.68
CA HIS A 144 -16.80 2.08 -3.01
C HIS A 144 -17.27 3.03 -1.91
N MET A 145 -17.97 2.54 -0.88
CA MET A 145 -18.28 3.36 0.30
C MET A 145 -17.00 3.56 1.14
N ASP A 146 -16.74 4.80 1.53
CA ASP A 146 -15.68 5.07 2.50
C ASP A 146 -16.13 4.68 3.91
N PRO A 147 -15.20 4.27 4.80
CA PRO A 147 -15.53 3.98 6.17
C PRO A 147 -16.23 5.17 6.86
N ILE A 148 -17.22 4.87 7.66
CA ILE A 148 -17.98 5.88 8.41
C ILE A 148 -17.51 5.82 9.86
N ASN A 149 -16.90 6.89 10.34
CA ASN A 149 -16.40 6.95 11.72
C ASN A 149 -17.57 6.80 12.71
N GLY A 150 -17.38 5.96 13.71
CA GLY A 150 -18.39 5.66 14.73
C GLY A 150 -19.30 4.46 14.42
N LEU A 151 -19.05 3.72 13.34
CA LEU A 151 -19.68 2.44 13.03
C LEU A 151 -18.67 1.29 13.08
N ASP A 152 -19.11 0.15 13.57
CA ASP A 152 -18.38 -1.13 13.50
C ASP A 152 -18.47 -1.75 12.08
N ASP A 153 -17.66 -2.78 11.82
CA ASP A 153 -17.60 -3.43 10.50
C ASP A 153 -18.96 -3.97 10.02
N PRO A 154 -19.77 -4.67 10.85
CA PRO A 154 -21.12 -5.07 10.43
C PRO A 154 -22.04 -3.90 10.09
N GLY A 155 -21.94 -2.80 10.86
CA GLY A 155 -22.69 -1.57 10.59
C GLY A 155 -22.26 -0.91 9.28
N GLN A 156 -20.95 -0.89 8.99
CA GLN A 156 -20.40 -0.40 7.71
C GLN A 156 -20.96 -1.20 6.53
N GLU A 157 -20.92 -2.52 6.62
CA GLU A 157 -21.40 -3.41 5.55
C GLU A 157 -22.91 -3.25 5.32
N TYR A 158 -23.69 -3.18 6.39
CA TYR A 158 -25.13 -2.96 6.32
C TYR A 158 -25.46 -1.63 5.60
N VAL A 159 -24.78 -0.54 5.95
CA VAL A 159 -24.97 0.76 5.32
C VAL A 159 -24.60 0.71 3.84
N ALA A 160 -23.44 0.11 3.52
CA ALA A 160 -22.95 0.01 2.15
C ALA A 160 -23.94 -0.73 1.25
N ARG A 161 -24.45 -1.88 1.71
CA ARG A 161 -25.46 -2.67 0.96
C ARG A 161 -26.78 -1.93 0.83
N THR A 162 -27.23 -1.27 1.90
CA THR A 162 -28.50 -0.50 1.89
C THR A 162 -28.42 0.68 0.92
N LEU A 163 -27.25 1.33 0.80
CA LEU A 163 -27.08 2.49 -0.07
C LEU A 163 -26.73 2.12 -1.52
N LEU A 164 -26.28 0.90 -1.80
CA LEU A 164 -25.87 0.46 -3.13
C LEU A 164 -26.93 0.66 -4.23
N PRO A 165 -28.22 0.33 -4.04
CA PRO A 165 -29.25 0.61 -5.06
C PRO A 165 -29.40 2.09 -5.39
N TYR A 166 -29.23 2.97 -4.40
CA TYR A 166 -29.23 4.42 -4.62
C TYR A 166 -27.98 4.89 -5.36
N ALA A 167 -26.83 4.23 -5.13
CA ALA A 167 -25.61 4.51 -5.86
C ALA A 167 -25.73 4.09 -7.35
N HIS A 168 -26.36 2.96 -7.65
CA HIS A 168 -26.66 2.58 -9.03
C HIS A 168 -27.57 3.62 -9.71
N ARG A 169 -28.66 4.03 -9.04
CA ARG A 169 -29.54 5.10 -9.54
C ARG A 169 -28.81 6.41 -9.76
N ALA A 170 -27.89 6.77 -8.84
CA ALA A 170 -27.07 7.96 -8.99
C ALA A 170 -26.18 7.88 -10.21
N TRP A 171 -25.57 6.71 -10.47
CA TRP A 171 -24.72 6.52 -11.64
C TRP A 171 -25.52 6.55 -12.96
N GLU A 172 -26.72 5.98 -12.99
CA GLU A 172 -27.66 6.08 -14.12
C GLU A 172 -28.01 7.54 -14.45
N ASP A 173 -28.37 8.33 -13.44
CA ASP A 173 -28.63 9.77 -13.61
C ASP A 173 -27.38 10.49 -14.14
N ILE A 174 -26.19 10.19 -13.59
CA ILE A 174 -24.92 10.79 -14.00
C ILE A 174 -24.59 10.46 -15.46
N CYS A 175 -24.85 9.24 -15.90
CA CYS A 175 -24.66 8.82 -17.30
C CYS A 175 -25.59 9.52 -18.28
N SER A 176 -26.73 10.03 -17.82
CA SER A 176 -27.69 10.77 -18.66
C SER A 176 -27.22 12.21 -18.89
N PRO A 177 -27.14 12.70 -20.14
CA PRO A 177 -26.87 14.12 -20.39
C PRO A 177 -27.91 15.07 -19.79
N ARG A 178 -29.11 14.58 -19.50
CA ARG A 178 -30.21 15.32 -18.90
C ARG A 178 -30.42 15.01 -17.42
N GLY A 179 -29.50 14.29 -16.79
CA GLY A 179 -29.59 13.98 -15.36
C GLY A 179 -29.58 15.22 -14.49
N GLU A 180 -30.18 15.12 -13.31
CA GLU A 180 -30.38 16.25 -12.39
C GLU A 180 -29.32 16.29 -11.27
N LEU A 181 -28.61 15.19 -10.99
CA LEU A 181 -27.56 15.16 -10.01
C LEU A 181 -26.35 16.00 -10.46
N ARG A 182 -25.59 16.48 -9.47
CA ARG A 182 -24.37 17.23 -9.76
C ARG A 182 -23.42 16.39 -10.60
N PHE A 183 -22.98 16.97 -11.72
CA PHE A 183 -22.00 16.37 -12.59
C PHE A 183 -20.60 16.96 -12.32
N GLU A 184 -19.60 16.10 -12.14
CA GLU A 184 -18.23 16.49 -11.81
C GLU A 184 -17.24 16.01 -12.91
N HIS A 185 -16.01 16.56 -12.89
CA HIS A 185 -14.99 16.24 -13.88
C HIS A 185 -14.60 14.75 -13.89
N ASP A 186 -14.60 14.08 -12.74
CA ASP A 186 -14.27 12.66 -12.65
C ASP A 186 -15.33 11.76 -13.31
N HIS A 187 -16.56 12.23 -13.42
CA HIS A 187 -17.64 11.46 -14.06
C HIS A 187 -17.37 11.26 -15.56
N TYR A 188 -17.09 12.33 -16.32
CA TYR A 188 -16.79 12.16 -17.74
C TYR A 188 -15.43 11.48 -17.97
N MET A 189 -14.49 11.61 -17.03
CA MET A 189 -13.23 10.88 -17.07
C MET A 189 -13.48 9.36 -17.00
N LYS A 190 -14.35 8.94 -16.06
CA LYS A 190 -14.77 7.54 -15.94
C LYS A 190 -15.51 7.04 -17.17
N LEU A 191 -16.49 7.80 -17.66
CA LEU A 191 -17.24 7.46 -18.88
C LEU A 191 -16.34 7.30 -20.10
N TRP A 192 -15.37 8.22 -20.25
CA TRP A 192 -14.39 8.17 -21.31
C TRP A 192 -13.51 6.91 -21.24
N ALA A 193 -13.02 6.57 -20.07
CA ALA A 193 -12.19 5.37 -19.90
C ALA A 193 -13.00 4.09 -20.13
N MET A 194 -14.25 4.03 -19.67
CA MET A 194 -15.15 2.89 -19.92
C MET A 194 -15.44 2.66 -21.40
N ALA A 195 -15.30 3.69 -22.23
CA ALA A 195 -15.42 3.61 -23.71
C ALA A 195 -14.13 3.15 -24.39
N GLU A 196 -13.07 2.81 -23.64
CA GLU A 196 -11.79 2.29 -24.16
C GLU A 196 -11.19 3.14 -25.31
N PRO A 197 -10.92 4.42 -25.06
CA PRO A 197 -10.56 5.38 -26.11
C PRO A 197 -9.22 5.07 -26.76
N ARG A 198 -9.13 5.27 -28.07
CA ARG A 198 -7.87 5.32 -28.82
C ARG A 198 -7.45 6.78 -29.02
N LEU A 199 -6.22 7.10 -28.62
CA LEU A 199 -5.77 8.49 -28.55
C LEU A 199 -5.32 9.09 -29.88
N GLY A 200 -5.16 8.25 -30.92
CA GLY A 200 -4.90 8.70 -32.30
C GLY A 200 -3.54 9.41 -32.47
N ALA A 201 -2.57 9.12 -31.65
CA ALA A 201 -1.20 9.59 -31.73
C ALA A 201 -0.24 8.46 -32.11
N ASP A 202 0.91 8.79 -32.68
CA ASP A 202 1.97 7.81 -32.99
C ASP A 202 2.77 7.45 -31.71
N PHE A 203 2.81 8.37 -30.75
CA PHE A 203 3.38 8.13 -29.43
C PHE A 203 2.65 8.92 -28.32
N VAL A 204 2.65 8.36 -27.12
CA VAL A 204 2.04 8.97 -25.92
C VAL A 204 3.09 9.10 -24.82
N LEU A 205 3.25 10.32 -24.29
CA LEU A 205 4.15 10.68 -23.21
C LEU A 205 3.32 10.96 -21.95
N LEU A 206 3.43 10.12 -20.92
CA LEU A 206 2.74 10.29 -19.64
C LEU A 206 3.71 10.84 -18.59
N ASP A 207 3.47 12.05 -18.11
CA ASP A 207 4.28 12.69 -17.05
C ASP A 207 3.68 12.45 -15.66
N GLU A 208 4.52 12.47 -14.62
CA GLU A 208 4.18 12.15 -13.21
C GLU A 208 3.46 10.80 -13.07
N ALA A 209 3.97 9.80 -13.76
CA ALA A 209 3.34 8.48 -13.89
C ALA A 209 3.11 7.75 -12.55
N GLN A 210 3.88 8.08 -11.50
CA GLN A 210 3.72 7.52 -10.16
C GLN A 210 2.44 7.99 -9.44
N ASP A 211 1.80 9.07 -9.92
CA ASP A 211 0.56 9.62 -9.35
C ASP A 211 -0.67 9.34 -10.23
N THR A 212 -0.53 8.48 -11.21
CA THR A 212 -1.61 8.17 -12.15
C THR A 212 -2.71 7.38 -11.44
N ASN A 213 -3.97 7.76 -11.66
CA ASN A 213 -5.10 6.96 -11.15
C ASN A 213 -5.31 5.70 -12.02
N PRO A 214 -5.91 4.64 -11.48
CA PRO A 214 -6.13 3.38 -12.20
C PRO A 214 -6.89 3.53 -13.53
N VAL A 215 -7.78 4.51 -13.60
CA VAL A 215 -8.60 4.78 -14.80
C VAL A 215 -7.75 5.30 -15.96
N LEU A 216 -6.83 6.23 -15.67
CA LEU A 216 -5.91 6.74 -16.69
C LEU A 216 -4.82 5.73 -17.02
N GLU A 217 -4.37 4.94 -16.04
CA GLU A 217 -3.44 3.83 -16.26
C GLU A 217 -4.02 2.84 -17.29
N GLU A 218 -5.28 2.41 -17.11
CA GLU A 218 -5.97 1.50 -18.03
C GLU A 218 -6.01 2.07 -19.46
N VAL A 219 -6.37 3.34 -19.61
CA VAL A 219 -6.40 4.02 -20.92
C VAL A 219 -5.00 4.09 -21.53
N PHE A 220 -3.98 4.45 -20.77
CA PHE A 220 -2.60 4.55 -21.25
C PHE A 220 -2.05 3.20 -21.69
N LEU A 221 -2.27 2.16 -20.90
CA LEU A 221 -1.78 0.80 -21.20
C LEU A 221 -2.49 0.17 -22.42
N ALA A 222 -3.73 0.58 -22.69
CA ALA A 222 -4.52 0.06 -23.82
C ALA A 222 -4.15 0.67 -25.19
N GLN A 223 -3.21 1.63 -25.27
CA GLN A 223 -2.83 2.26 -26.52
C GLN A 223 -1.90 1.37 -27.35
N ASP A 224 -2.12 1.36 -28.67
CA ASP A 224 -1.22 0.72 -29.64
C ASP A 224 -0.04 1.62 -30.04
N ALA A 225 -0.11 2.90 -29.74
CA ALA A 225 0.96 3.89 -29.92
C ALA A 225 2.19 3.56 -29.08
N GLN A 226 3.37 4.02 -29.49
CA GLN A 226 4.57 3.97 -28.64
C GLN A 226 4.29 4.71 -27.34
N ARG A 227 4.58 4.09 -26.18
CA ARG A 227 4.25 4.61 -24.87
C ARG A 227 5.51 4.93 -24.07
N VAL A 228 5.55 6.13 -23.53
CA VAL A 228 6.62 6.54 -22.62
C VAL A 228 5.98 7.08 -21.34
N CYS A 229 6.33 6.53 -20.20
CA CYS A 229 5.96 7.09 -18.91
C CYS A 229 7.19 7.56 -18.16
N VAL A 230 7.09 8.72 -17.51
CA VAL A 230 8.15 9.27 -16.67
C VAL A 230 7.62 9.62 -15.29
N GLY A 231 8.42 9.35 -14.27
CA GLY A 231 8.03 9.67 -12.91
C GLY A 231 9.10 9.33 -11.89
N ASP A 232 8.78 9.58 -10.64
CA ASP A 232 9.62 9.25 -9.48
C ASP A 232 8.83 8.34 -8.53
N PRO A 233 9.06 7.02 -8.52
CA PRO A 233 8.36 6.10 -7.60
C PRO A 233 8.54 6.47 -6.13
N ALA A 234 9.66 7.09 -5.76
CA ALA A 234 9.90 7.56 -4.40
C ALA A 234 9.10 8.83 -4.05
N GLN A 235 8.52 9.52 -5.03
CA GLN A 235 7.58 10.62 -4.81
C GLN A 235 6.11 10.18 -4.82
N GLN A 236 5.82 8.89 -4.85
CA GLN A 236 4.47 8.36 -4.69
C GLN A 236 4.04 8.46 -3.22
N ILE A 237 3.39 9.56 -2.87
CA ILE A 237 2.88 9.82 -1.51
C ILE A 237 1.34 9.88 -1.43
N TYR A 238 0.64 9.68 -2.54
CA TYR A 238 -0.84 9.67 -2.62
C TYR A 238 -1.43 8.26 -2.75
N GLY A 239 -0.73 7.22 -2.26
CA GLY A 239 -1.23 5.84 -2.29
C GLY A 239 -2.62 5.67 -1.64
N TRP A 240 -2.95 6.48 -0.65
CA TRP A 240 -4.27 6.54 0.00
C TRP A 240 -5.40 7.07 -0.93
N ARG A 241 -5.06 7.74 -2.06
CA ARG A 241 -5.99 8.15 -3.12
C ARG A 241 -6.09 7.14 -4.27
N ASN A 242 -5.68 5.89 -4.06
CA ASN A 242 -5.57 4.87 -5.11
C ASN A 242 -4.62 5.25 -6.27
N ALA A 243 -3.71 6.22 -6.09
CA ALA A 243 -2.67 6.49 -7.07
C ALA A 243 -1.77 5.26 -7.21
N ARG A 244 -1.53 4.85 -8.45
CA ARG A 244 -0.66 3.72 -8.79
C ARG A 244 0.56 4.22 -9.54
N ASP A 245 1.68 3.58 -9.28
CA ASP A 245 2.87 3.78 -10.07
C ASP A 245 2.77 2.94 -11.36
N VAL A 246 2.46 3.61 -12.47
CA VAL A 246 2.37 2.97 -13.80
C VAL A 246 3.70 2.38 -14.24
N MET A 247 4.82 2.95 -13.77
CA MET A 247 6.15 2.48 -14.19
C MET A 247 6.47 1.11 -13.61
N THR A 248 5.99 0.82 -12.39
CA THR A 248 6.13 -0.50 -11.78
C THR A 248 5.26 -1.51 -12.52
N GLY A 249 5.91 -2.43 -13.22
CA GLY A 249 5.24 -3.47 -14.04
C GLY A 249 4.82 -3.02 -15.44
N PHE A 250 5.18 -1.80 -15.86
CA PHE A 250 5.04 -1.44 -17.28
C PHE A 250 6.02 -2.28 -18.11
N PRO A 251 5.54 -3.02 -19.15
CA PRO A 251 6.36 -3.94 -19.92
C PRO A 251 7.24 -3.20 -20.94
N ALA A 252 8.16 -2.36 -20.44
CA ALA A 252 9.04 -1.53 -21.23
C ALA A 252 10.45 -1.50 -20.65
N GLU A 253 11.42 -1.06 -21.45
CA GLU A 253 12.76 -0.79 -20.96
C GLU A 253 12.72 0.31 -19.90
N GLN A 254 13.38 0.06 -18.76
CA GLN A 254 13.52 1.05 -17.69
C GLN A 254 14.86 1.77 -17.83
N LEU A 255 14.79 3.08 -18.02
CA LEU A 255 15.95 3.97 -18.02
C LEU A 255 15.87 4.92 -16.85
N HIS A 256 17.02 5.36 -16.35
CA HIS A 256 17.13 6.19 -15.15
C HIS A 256 17.60 7.60 -15.49
N LEU A 257 17.01 8.61 -14.80
CA LEU A 257 17.50 9.98 -14.78
C LEU A 257 17.87 10.31 -13.34
N THR A 258 19.18 10.41 -13.09
CA THR A 258 19.73 10.50 -11.72
C THR A 258 20.37 11.86 -11.41
N LYS A 259 20.68 12.69 -12.42
CA LYS A 259 21.30 13.99 -12.22
C LYS A 259 20.26 15.06 -11.93
N SER A 260 20.20 15.54 -10.68
CA SER A 260 19.31 16.62 -10.26
C SER A 260 19.88 17.99 -10.63
N PHE A 261 19.07 18.83 -11.27
CA PHE A 261 19.36 20.23 -11.55
C PHE A 261 18.77 21.19 -10.53
N ARG A 262 18.05 20.68 -9.52
CA ARG A 262 17.39 21.49 -8.50
C ARG A 262 18.34 21.85 -7.35
N PHE A 263 19.19 20.90 -6.95
CA PHE A 263 20.05 21.02 -5.76
C PHE A 263 21.43 20.45 -6.03
N GLY A 264 22.38 20.86 -5.20
CA GLY A 264 23.76 20.40 -5.25
C GLY A 264 24.02 19.10 -4.48
N PRO A 265 25.29 18.67 -4.38
CA PRO A 265 25.68 17.37 -3.81
C PRO A 265 25.24 17.15 -2.36
N ALA A 266 25.33 18.16 -1.49
CA ALA A 266 25.00 18.00 -0.07
C ALA A 266 23.52 17.61 0.15
N ILE A 267 22.59 18.25 -0.56
CA ILE A 267 21.17 17.88 -0.49
C ILE A 267 20.91 16.53 -1.19
N ALA A 268 21.65 16.23 -2.28
CA ALA A 268 21.54 14.93 -2.95
C ALA A 268 21.94 13.77 -2.01
N GLU A 269 22.95 13.95 -1.17
CA GLU A 269 23.34 12.95 -0.17
C GLU A 269 22.23 12.67 0.84
N VAL A 270 21.60 13.71 1.40
CA VAL A 270 20.44 13.55 2.28
C VAL A 270 19.29 12.86 1.54
N ALA A 271 19.00 13.25 0.30
CA ALA A 271 17.95 12.63 -0.50
C ALA A 271 18.22 11.13 -0.74
N ASN A 272 19.47 10.75 -1.03
CA ASN A 272 19.88 9.37 -1.24
C ASN A 272 19.74 8.49 0.01
N ARG A 273 19.98 9.06 1.17
CA ARG A 273 19.74 8.38 2.45
C ARG A 273 18.27 7.96 2.57
N TRP A 274 17.34 8.87 2.30
CA TRP A 274 15.90 8.59 2.37
C TRP A 274 15.41 7.70 1.22
N LEU A 275 16.02 7.76 0.04
CA LEU A 275 15.78 6.80 -1.04
C LEU A 275 16.14 5.38 -0.61
N GLY A 276 17.24 5.19 0.12
CA GLY A 276 17.61 3.89 0.68
C GLY A 276 16.53 3.34 1.61
N HIS A 277 16.03 4.15 2.56
CA HIS A 277 14.95 3.76 3.47
C HIS A 277 13.59 3.56 2.76
N ALA A 278 13.38 4.23 1.63
CA ALA A 278 12.20 4.03 0.78
C ALA A 278 12.25 2.74 -0.05
N GLY A 279 13.36 1.98 0.02
CA GLY A 279 13.59 0.78 -0.77
C GLY A 279 13.96 1.06 -2.23
N SER A 280 14.42 2.27 -2.56
CA SER A 280 14.84 2.65 -3.91
C SER A 280 16.33 2.42 -4.11
N GLU A 281 16.68 1.81 -5.22
CA GLU A 281 18.08 1.65 -5.65
C GLU A 281 18.64 2.89 -6.36
N MET A 282 17.75 3.81 -6.74
CA MET A 282 18.18 5.06 -7.38
C MET A 282 19.11 5.85 -6.46
N ARG A 283 20.15 6.44 -7.05
CA ARG A 283 21.02 7.38 -6.37
C ARG A 283 21.12 8.66 -7.19
N LEU A 284 20.77 9.78 -6.56
CA LEU A 284 20.81 11.11 -7.18
C LEU A 284 22.21 11.69 -7.11
N THR A 285 22.59 12.39 -8.15
CA THR A 285 23.76 13.28 -8.16
C THR A 285 23.29 14.71 -8.26
N GLY A 286 23.76 15.60 -7.37
CA GLY A 286 23.45 17.02 -7.44
C GLY A 286 24.21 17.71 -8.59
N HIS A 287 23.59 18.72 -9.20
CA HIS A 287 24.25 19.57 -10.20
C HIS A 287 24.42 20.97 -9.64
N GLY A 288 25.61 21.52 -9.79
CA GLY A 288 25.97 22.82 -9.20
C GLY A 288 26.72 22.65 -7.89
N SER A 289 27.33 23.74 -7.39
CA SER A 289 28.30 23.67 -6.31
C SER A 289 27.73 23.85 -4.92
N ASP A 290 26.62 24.56 -4.75
CA ASP A 290 26.42 25.33 -3.52
C ASP A 290 25.13 24.99 -2.76
N SER A 291 24.85 23.70 -2.56
CA SER A 291 23.85 23.30 -1.57
C SER A 291 24.52 23.02 -0.22
N LEU A 292 23.88 23.51 0.83
CA LEU A 292 24.31 23.34 2.22
C LEU A 292 23.23 22.61 3.03
N VAL A 293 23.69 21.79 3.97
CA VAL A 293 22.82 21.16 4.97
C VAL A 293 23.25 21.68 6.35
N GLY A 294 22.32 22.34 7.04
CA GLY A 294 22.60 22.96 8.34
C GLY A 294 21.46 23.84 8.82
N SER A 295 21.58 24.41 9.99
CA SER A 295 20.55 25.26 10.62
C SER A 295 20.23 26.49 9.77
N VAL A 296 18.92 26.79 9.65
CA VAL A 296 18.38 27.91 8.88
C VAL A 296 17.58 28.85 9.79
N ALA A 297 18.14 30.01 10.09
CA ALA A 297 17.47 30.99 10.93
C ALA A 297 16.17 31.55 10.33
N HIS A 298 16.16 31.79 9.02
CA HIS A 298 15.04 32.37 8.29
C HIS A 298 14.72 31.53 7.05
N PRO A 299 14.03 30.37 7.22
CA PRO A 299 13.67 29.51 6.10
C PRO A 299 12.57 30.17 5.27
N GLN A 300 12.63 30.02 3.93
CA GLN A 300 11.52 30.40 3.05
C GLN A 300 10.32 29.47 3.23
N ALA A 301 10.60 28.18 3.56
CA ALA A 301 9.54 27.24 3.87
C ALA A 301 9.87 26.37 5.11
N VAL A 302 8.83 26.00 5.86
CA VAL A 302 8.89 24.99 6.91
C VAL A 302 7.95 23.87 6.54
N LEU A 303 8.49 22.64 6.42
CA LEU A 303 7.74 21.47 5.97
C LEU A 303 7.51 20.52 7.13
N CYS A 304 6.25 20.37 7.53
CA CYS A 304 5.81 19.52 8.63
C CYS A 304 5.20 18.21 8.13
N ARG A 305 5.12 17.22 9.02
CA ARG A 305 4.49 15.93 8.73
C ARG A 305 2.97 16.06 8.59
N GLY A 306 2.33 16.73 9.53
CA GLY A 306 0.88 16.81 9.66
C GLY A 306 0.35 18.25 9.82
N ASN A 307 -0.98 18.37 9.79
CA ASN A 307 -1.64 19.66 9.97
C ASN A 307 -1.47 20.20 11.40
N MET A 308 -1.35 19.34 12.41
CA MET A 308 -1.11 19.74 13.80
C MET A 308 0.26 20.42 13.93
N ASP A 309 1.28 19.79 13.37
CA ASP A 309 2.65 20.33 13.42
C ASP A 309 2.75 21.64 12.64
N ALA A 310 2.09 21.69 11.48
CA ALA A 310 2.02 22.91 10.69
C ALA A 310 1.32 24.05 11.43
N MET A 311 0.24 23.77 12.18
CA MET A 311 -0.44 24.77 12.99
C MET A 311 0.45 25.25 14.14
N SER A 312 1.19 24.34 14.79
CA SER A 312 2.18 24.70 15.82
C SER A 312 3.22 25.70 15.31
N GLU A 313 3.74 25.44 14.10
CA GLU A 313 4.71 26.36 13.46
C GLU A 313 4.06 27.71 13.09
N VAL A 314 2.84 27.67 12.54
CA VAL A 314 2.08 28.90 12.22
C VAL A 314 1.91 29.76 13.47
N LEU A 315 1.44 29.20 14.58
CA LEU A 315 1.26 29.93 15.84
C LEU A 315 2.58 30.52 16.34
N ALA A 316 3.67 29.72 16.31
CA ALA A 316 4.99 30.20 16.74
C ALA A 316 5.52 31.38 15.91
N TYR A 317 5.20 31.47 14.61
CA TYR A 317 5.53 32.63 13.78
C TYR A 317 4.61 33.82 14.04
N LEU A 318 3.30 33.59 14.21
CA LEU A 318 2.34 34.65 14.53
C LEU A 318 2.63 35.30 15.91
N ASP A 319 3.03 34.52 16.91
CA ASP A 319 3.40 35.02 18.24
C ASP A 319 4.65 35.90 18.21
N ARG A 320 5.55 35.67 17.25
CA ARG A 320 6.73 36.52 17.01
C ARG A 320 6.42 37.69 16.07
N GLY A 321 5.18 37.85 15.65
CA GLY A 321 4.78 38.92 14.70
C GLY A 321 5.32 38.76 13.29
N ILE A 322 5.74 37.54 12.88
CA ILE A 322 6.30 37.24 11.56
C ILE A 322 5.18 36.88 10.60
N PRO A 323 5.06 37.55 9.45
CA PRO A 323 4.07 37.21 8.44
C PRO A 323 4.25 35.78 7.93
N VAL A 324 3.24 34.92 8.15
CA VAL A 324 3.29 33.51 7.81
C VAL A 324 2.12 33.11 6.93
N ALA A 325 2.40 32.30 5.90
CA ALA A 325 1.38 31.68 5.04
C ALA A 325 1.28 30.20 5.37
N LEU A 326 0.08 29.63 5.16
CA LEU A 326 -0.16 28.19 5.20
C LEU A 326 -0.54 27.68 3.81
N THR A 327 0.22 26.77 3.27
CA THR A 327 -0.03 26.22 1.93
C THR A 327 -1.42 25.62 1.80
N GLY A 328 -2.18 26.11 0.81
CA GLY A 328 -3.58 25.74 0.58
C GLY A 328 -4.57 26.40 1.52
N GLY A 329 -4.12 27.40 2.32
CA GLY A 329 -4.93 28.18 3.24
C GLY A 329 -5.45 27.38 4.43
N GLY A 330 -6.14 28.05 5.34
CA GLY A 330 -6.62 27.47 6.60
C GLY A 330 -8.08 26.97 6.56
N SER A 331 -8.77 27.05 5.44
CA SER A 331 -10.22 26.82 5.38
C SER A 331 -10.68 25.41 5.81
N ALA A 332 -9.86 24.38 5.58
CA ALA A 332 -10.16 23.03 6.04
C ALA A 332 -10.05 22.95 7.57
N LEU A 333 -8.97 23.49 8.13
CA LEU A 333 -8.75 23.56 9.58
C LEU A 333 -9.85 24.36 10.27
N GLN A 334 -10.25 25.50 9.69
CA GLN A 334 -11.35 26.32 10.20
C GLN A 334 -12.68 25.54 10.25
N ARG A 335 -13.02 24.79 9.18
CA ARG A 335 -14.22 23.94 9.18
C ARG A 335 -14.19 22.87 10.27
N THR A 336 -13.04 22.23 10.46
CA THR A 336 -12.85 21.22 11.52
C THR A 336 -12.97 21.84 12.90
N ALA A 337 -12.35 23.00 13.13
CA ALA A 337 -12.46 23.72 14.40
C ALA A 337 -13.90 24.19 14.68
N THR A 338 -14.61 24.68 13.66
CA THR A 338 -16.03 25.04 13.78
C THR A 338 -16.89 23.83 14.14
N ALA A 339 -16.65 22.67 13.51
CA ALA A 339 -17.36 21.43 13.84
C ALA A 339 -17.10 20.97 15.27
N ALA A 340 -15.86 21.12 15.75
CA ALA A 340 -15.50 20.84 17.15
C ALA A 340 -16.22 21.78 18.13
N LEU A 341 -16.36 23.08 17.82
CA LEU A 341 -17.17 24.03 18.61
C LEU A 341 -18.63 23.59 18.68
N GLU A 342 -19.22 23.20 17.55
CA GLU A 342 -20.59 22.70 17.52
C GLU A 342 -20.77 21.49 18.45
N LEU A 343 -19.87 20.50 18.37
CA LEU A 343 -19.93 19.29 19.20
C LEU A 343 -19.63 19.57 20.69
N LYS A 344 -18.69 20.49 21.01
CA LYS A 344 -18.43 20.94 22.40
C LYS A 344 -19.63 21.65 23.00
N ALA A 345 -20.41 22.34 22.19
CA ALA A 345 -21.66 22.98 22.59
C ALA A 345 -22.90 22.04 22.58
N GLY A 346 -22.68 20.72 22.41
CA GLY A 346 -23.76 19.74 22.35
C GLY A 346 -24.64 19.85 21.09
N ARG A 347 -24.19 20.58 20.09
CA ARG A 347 -24.88 20.70 18.78
C ARG A 347 -24.31 19.72 17.77
N ARG A 348 -25.16 19.14 16.94
CA ARG A 348 -24.71 18.28 15.85
C ARG A 348 -24.01 19.07 14.76
N THR A 349 -22.95 18.52 14.21
CA THR A 349 -22.23 19.11 13.09
C THR A 349 -22.60 18.47 11.75
N SER A 350 -22.37 19.22 10.68
CA SER A 350 -22.47 18.71 9.30
C SER A 350 -21.12 18.32 8.70
N HIS A 351 -20.04 18.34 9.50
CA HIS A 351 -18.71 17.99 9.03
C HIS A 351 -18.66 16.54 8.54
N PRO A 352 -18.07 16.23 7.37
CA PRO A 352 -18.12 14.90 6.76
C PRO A 352 -17.61 13.76 7.65
N GLU A 353 -16.59 14.03 8.46
CA GLU A 353 -15.94 13.02 9.30
C GLU A 353 -16.53 12.96 10.73
N LEU A 354 -17.30 13.98 11.14
CA LEU A 354 -17.78 14.12 12.51
C LEU A 354 -19.29 14.08 12.68
N PHE A 355 -20.06 13.95 11.61
CA PHE A 355 -21.52 14.13 11.61
C PHE A 355 -22.32 13.09 12.40
N LEU A 356 -21.73 11.91 12.67
CA LEU A 356 -22.37 10.85 13.46
C LEU A 356 -22.24 11.06 14.98
N PHE A 357 -21.28 11.89 15.39
CA PHE A 357 -21.06 12.14 16.81
C PHE A 357 -22.01 13.21 17.37
N SER A 358 -22.43 13.01 18.60
CA SER A 358 -23.37 13.91 19.30
C SER A 358 -22.64 14.94 20.19
N SER A 359 -21.41 14.65 20.58
CA SER A 359 -20.58 15.51 21.41
C SER A 359 -19.11 15.34 21.08
N TRP A 360 -18.29 16.29 21.49
CA TRP A 360 -16.82 16.18 21.36
C TRP A 360 -16.24 15.05 22.22
N GLY A 361 -16.78 14.82 23.43
CA GLY A 361 -16.37 13.70 24.28
C GLY A 361 -16.56 12.34 23.60
N GLU A 362 -17.60 12.17 22.81
CA GLU A 362 -17.84 10.96 22.04
C GLU A 362 -16.80 10.76 20.90
N VAL A 363 -16.31 11.85 20.30
CA VAL A 363 -15.19 11.78 19.32
C VAL A 363 -13.89 11.37 20.02
N GLN A 364 -13.61 11.93 21.21
CA GLN A 364 -12.44 11.58 22.00
C GLN A 364 -12.45 10.11 22.39
N GLU A 365 -13.58 9.62 22.95
CA GLU A 365 -13.75 8.22 23.34
C GLU A 365 -13.56 7.26 22.13
N TYR A 366 -14.12 7.60 20.98
CA TYR A 366 -13.95 6.82 19.75
C TYR A 366 -12.48 6.74 19.32
N THR A 367 -11.71 7.81 19.43
CA THR A 367 -10.29 7.82 19.05
C THR A 367 -9.41 7.04 20.03
N GLU A 368 -9.85 6.85 21.26
CA GLU A 368 -9.11 6.10 22.30
C GLU A 368 -9.42 4.61 22.26
N GLN A 369 -10.68 4.26 22.06
CA GLN A 369 -11.17 2.89 22.22
C GLN A 369 -11.19 2.09 20.89
N ASP A 370 -11.31 2.76 19.73
CA ASP A 370 -11.47 2.10 18.44
C ASP A 370 -10.25 2.31 17.52
N LYS A 371 -9.75 1.20 16.95
CA LYS A 371 -8.67 1.28 15.94
C LYS A 371 -9.08 2.12 14.72
N ALA A 372 -10.37 2.09 14.34
CA ALA A 372 -10.91 2.89 13.26
C ALA A 372 -10.90 4.40 13.59
N GLY A 373 -10.83 4.78 14.88
CA GLY A 373 -10.72 6.16 15.33
C GLY A 373 -9.33 6.78 15.15
N GLN A 374 -8.31 6.00 14.80
CA GLN A 374 -6.93 6.51 14.69
C GLN A 374 -6.79 7.66 13.68
N ASP A 375 -7.60 7.66 12.63
CA ASP A 375 -7.58 8.72 11.60
C ASP A 375 -8.07 10.07 12.16
N LEU A 376 -8.96 10.06 13.16
CA LEU A 376 -9.43 11.27 13.84
C LEU A 376 -8.51 11.74 14.96
N LYS A 377 -7.55 10.91 15.40
CA LYS A 377 -6.68 11.22 16.54
C LYS A 377 -5.90 12.52 16.36
N ALA A 378 -5.39 12.79 15.17
CA ALA A 378 -4.69 14.03 14.87
C ALA A 378 -5.61 15.26 14.95
N ILE A 379 -6.88 15.11 14.59
CA ILE A 379 -7.91 16.16 14.70
C ILE A 379 -8.21 16.43 16.18
N VAL A 380 -8.43 15.36 16.96
CA VAL A 380 -8.71 15.47 18.39
C VAL A 380 -7.53 16.14 19.10
N GLN A 381 -6.32 15.69 18.88
CA GLN A 381 -5.12 16.27 19.46
C GLN A 381 -4.95 17.75 19.11
N LEU A 382 -5.18 18.14 17.86
CA LEU A 382 -5.10 19.54 17.42
C LEU A 382 -6.11 20.42 18.19
N VAL A 383 -7.38 19.97 18.23
CA VAL A 383 -8.47 20.73 18.84
C VAL A 383 -8.34 20.79 20.36
N ASP A 384 -7.84 19.72 21.00
CA ASP A 384 -7.69 19.67 22.45
C ASP A 384 -6.44 20.42 22.92
N THR A 385 -5.38 20.46 22.11
CA THR A 385 -4.15 21.18 22.43
C THR A 385 -4.31 22.68 22.31
N TYR A 386 -4.91 23.16 21.24
CA TYR A 386 -4.97 24.61 20.96
C TYR A 386 -6.32 25.24 21.23
N GLY A 387 -7.38 24.44 21.32
CA GLY A 387 -8.73 24.94 21.32
C GLY A 387 -9.23 25.39 19.93
N PRO A 388 -10.49 25.20 19.63
CA PRO A 388 -11.04 25.52 18.33
C PRO A 388 -11.02 27.03 18.02
N ASP A 389 -11.22 27.89 19.03
CA ASP A 389 -11.21 29.35 18.84
C ASP A 389 -9.83 29.88 18.44
N GLN A 390 -8.75 29.39 19.08
CA GLN A 390 -7.40 29.78 18.74
C GLN A 390 -7.00 29.30 17.32
N ILE A 391 -7.45 28.12 16.91
CA ILE A 391 -7.25 27.63 15.53
C ILE A 391 -7.92 28.57 14.52
N ILE A 392 -9.15 29.00 14.78
CA ILE A 392 -9.90 29.91 13.91
C ILE A 392 -9.21 31.28 13.86
N GLU A 393 -8.78 31.80 15.00
CA GLU A 393 -8.06 33.07 15.07
C GLU A 393 -6.74 33.02 14.27
N ALA A 394 -5.95 31.97 14.48
CA ALA A 394 -4.70 31.78 13.74
C ALA A 394 -4.92 31.74 12.22
N VAL A 395 -5.96 31.04 11.76
CA VAL A 395 -6.32 30.97 10.35
C VAL A 395 -6.68 32.35 9.79
N ASN A 396 -7.39 33.18 10.57
CA ASN A 396 -7.78 34.53 10.15
C ASN A 396 -6.58 35.50 10.08
N ARG A 397 -5.47 35.21 10.77
CA ARG A 397 -4.23 36.01 10.77
C ARG A 397 -3.22 35.59 9.72
N LEU A 398 -3.50 34.52 8.94
CA LEU A 398 -2.59 34.08 7.88
C LEU A 398 -2.41 35.15 6.80
N SER A 399 -1.17 35.32 6.35
CA SER A 399 -0.83 36.20 5.22
C SER A 399 -1.00 35.41 3.89
N PRO A 400 -1.33 36.09 2.78
CA PRO A 400 -1.14 35.54 1.44
C PRO A 400 0.31 35.10 1.20
N GLU A 401 0.53 34.04 0.43
CA GLU A 401 1.89 33.50 0.21
C GLU A 401 2.86 34.53 -0.36
N GLU A 402 2.38 35.42 -1.22
CA GLU A 402 3.21 36.47 -1.83
C GLU A 402 3.66 37.57 -0.85
N LYS A 403 3.01 37.68 0.31
CA LYS A 403 3.30 38.66 1.37
C LYS A 403 3.91 38.05 2.60
N ALA A 404 4.02 36.74 2.65
CA ALA A 404 4.54 36.02 3.78
C ALA A 404 6.08 36.00 3.77
N THR A 405 6.69 36.12 4.94
CA THR A 405 8.13 35.89 5.13
C THR A 405 8.48 34.40 5.10
N VAL A 406 7.56 33.57 5.59
CA VAL A 406 7.73 32.13 5.63
C VAL A 406 6.44 31.42 5.22
N THR A 407 6.57 30.35 4.45
CA THR A 407 5.45 29.48 4.09
C THR A 407 5.52 28.18 4.91
N VAL A 408 4.53 27.94 5.74
CA VAL A 408 4.38 26.65 6.42
C VAL A 408 3.55 25.71 5.54
N SER A 409 4.01 24.46 5.41
CA SER A 409 3.32 23.46 4.58
C SER A 409 3.42 22.07 5.20
N THR A 410 2.48 21.19 4.91
CA THR A 410 2.75 19.76 5.10
C THR A 410 3.56 19.23 3.92
N ALA A 411 4.39 18.21 4.14
CA ALA A 411 5.18 17.58 3.07
C ALA A 411 4.30 17.14 1.87
N HIS A 412 3.08 16.67 2.12
CA HIS A 412 2.13 16.32 1.06
C HIS A 412 1.74 17.52 0.19
N LYS A 413 1.46 18.66 0.80
CA LYS A 413 1.07 19.88 0.07
C LYS A 413 2.26 20.59 -0.58
N ALA A 414 3.47 20.29 -0.13
CA ALA A 414 4.72 20.82 -0.69
C ALA A 414 5.15 20.10 -1.98
N LYS A 415 4.54 18.95 -2.32
CA LYS A 415 4.84 18.25 -3.57
C LYS A 415 4.56 19.16 -4.78
N GLY A 416 5.49 19.17 -5.74
CA GLY A 416 5.43 20.06 -6.92
C GLY A 416 5.92 21.49 -6.68
N ARG A 417 6.30 21.83 -5.45
CA ARG A 417 6.86 23.16 -5.10
C ARG A 417 8.35 23.05 -4.80
N GLU A 418 9.03 24.21 -4.76
CA GLU A 418 10.43 24.31 -4.39
C GLU A 418 10.73 25.68 -3.80
N TRP A 419 11.72 25.74 -2.92
CA TRP A 419 12.18 26.96 -2.25
C TRP A 419 13.70 26.94 -2.14
N ALA A 420 14.32 28.11 -2.14
CA ALA A 420 15.77 28.21 -1.99
C ALA A 420 16.24 27.66 -0.62
N SER A 421 15.48 27.92 0.45
CA SER A 421 15.79 27.42 1.80
C SER A 421 14.58 26.75 2.45
N VAL A 422 14.79 25.56 2.99
CA VAL A 422 13.75 24.75 3.63
C VAL A 422 14.24 24.26 4.98
N ARG A 423 13.39 24.37 5.99
CA ARG A 423 13.55 23.67 7.26
C ARG A 423 12.54 22.52 7.34
N ILE A 424 13.02 21.34 7.68
CA ILE A 424 12.14 20.22 8.02
C ILE A 424 11.63 20.46 9.43
N GLY A 425 10.33 20.66 9.57
CA GLY A 425 9.64 20.92 10.82
C GLY A 425 9.29 19.67 11.59
N LYS A 426 8.45 19.83 12.61
CA LYS A 426 8.05 18.74 13.50
C LYS A 426 7.14 17.69 12.85
N GLY A 427 6.93 16.60 13.59
CA GLY A 427 5.97 15.55 13.26
C GLY A 427 6.57 14.34 12.55
N PHE A 428 7.76 14.44 11.97
CA PHE A 428 8.48 13.31 11.42
C PHE A 428 9.16 12.53 12.56
N LEU A 429 8.41 11.61 13.16
CA LEU A 429 8.86 10.86 14.33
C LEU A 429 9.69 9.64 13.94
N ALA A 430 10.68 9.32 14.76
CA ALA A 430 11.36 8.03 14.68
C ALA A 430 10.34 6.89 14.82
N PRO A 431 10.56 5.75 14.13
CA PRO A 431 9.74 4.57 14.36
C PRO A 431 9.69 4.21 15.84
N ALA A 432 8.50 3.87 16.32
CA ALA A 432 8.33 3.50 17.72
C ALA A 432 9.09 2.22 18.04
N VAL A 433 9.52 2.11 19.28
CA VAL A 433 10.01 0.86 19.85
C VAL A 433 8.81 -0.05 20.09
N ASP A 434 8.90 -1.34 19.82
CA ASP A 434 7.83 -2.27 20.11
C ASP A 434 7.74 -2.63 21.59
N ASP A 435 6.74 -3.44 21.98
CA ASP A 435 6.51 -3.86 23.37
C ASP A 435 7.67 -4.69 23.96
N HIS A 436 8.64 -5.04 23.12
CA HIS A 436 9.84 -5.80 23.49
C HIS A 436 11.11 -4.93 23.51
N GLY A 437 10.97 -3.62 23.35
CA GLY A 437 12.10 -2.69 23.35
C GLY A 437 12.86 -2.61 22.03
N LEU A 438 12.29 -3.16 20.92
CA LEU A 438 12.94 -3.17 19.62
C LEU A 438 12.51 -1.99 18.78
N GLN A 439 13.48 -1.44 18.10
CA GLN A 439 13.26 -0.40 17.11
C GLN A 439 12.50 -1.00 15.91
N ARG A 440 11.28 -0.52 15.66
CA ARG A 440 10.53 -0.94 14.47
C ARG A 440 11.21 -0.45 13.18
N PRO A 441 11.15 -1.22 12.10
CA PRO A 441 11.65 -0.76 10.81
C PRO A 441 10.90 0.50 10.36
N LEU A 442 11.62 1.41 9.71
CA LEU A 442 11.05 2.63 9.16
C LEU A 442 10.08 2.27 8.03
N ASN A 443 8.87 2.83 8.13
CA ASN A 443 7.86 2.62 7.07
C ASN A 443 8.35 3.26 5.75
N PRO A 444 8.46 2.51 4.66
CA PRO A 444 8.88 3.06 3.36
C PRO A 444 8.02 4.24 2.88
N SER A 445 6.73 4.29 3.23
CA SER A 445 5.86 5.42 2.90
C SER A 445 6.25 6.69 3.65
N GLU A 446 6.72 6.57 4.90
CA GLU A 446 7.23 7.69 5.68
C GLU A 446 8.57 8.18 5.12
N ALA A 447 9.46 7.25 4.75
CA ALA A 447 10.72 7.59 4.09
C ALA A 447 10.49 8.34 2.76
N ARG A 448 9.52 7.92 1.95
CA ARG A 448 9.13 8.64 0.72
C ARG A 448 8.62 10.05 1.02
N LEU A 449 7.83 10.21 2.08
CA LEU A 449 7.33 11.53 2.46
C LEU A 449 8.45 12.47 2.87
N ILE A 450 9.43 11.98 3.62
CA ILE A 450 10.62 12.75 3.99
C ILE A 450 11.49 13.03 2.76
N TYR A 451 11.68 12.06 1.87
CA TYR A 451 12.36 12.28 0.58
C TYR A 451 11.72 13.41 -0.23
N VAL A 452 10.38 13.43 -0.31
CA VAL A 452 9.67 14.54 -0.94
C VAL A 452 10.00 15.85 -0.22
N ALA A 453 9.97 15.90 1.10
CA ALA A 453 10.22 17.10 1.86
C ALA A 453 11.64 17.65 1.66
N VAL A 454 12.67 16.81 1.80
CA VAL A 454 14.08 17.24 1.67
C VAL A 454 14.42 17.68 0.25
N THR A 455 13.81 17.08 -0.77
CA THR A 455 14.01 17.47 -2.16
C THR A 455 13.25 18.72 -2.59
N ARG A 456 12.58 19.42 -1.66
CA ARG A 456 11.98 20.73 -1.94
C ARG A 456 12.99 21.88 -1.81
N ALA A 457 14.10 21.66 -1.12
CA ALA A 457 15.18 22.63 -0.96
C ALA A 457 16.05 22.71 -2.22
N GLY A 458 16.39 23.93 -2.64
CA GLY A 458 17.33 24.17 -3.75
C GLY A 458 18.75 24.41 -3.25
N HIS A 459 18.93 25.27 -2.25
CA HIS A 459 20.26 25.73 -1.81
C HIS A 459 20.57 25.38 -0.36
N LEU A 460 19.60 25.53 0.55
CA LEU A 460 19.83 25.35 1.97
C LEU A 460 18.75 24.47 2.58
N LEU A 461 19.17 23.40 3.25
CA LEU A 461 18.29 22.42 3.90
C LEU A 461 18.64 22.29 5.39
N ASP A 462 17.66 22.56 6.24
CA ASP A 462 17.75 22.27 7.68
C ASP A 462 16.97 21.00 7.99
N THR A 463 17.68 20.01 8.50
CA THR A 463 17.19 18.65 8.80
C THR A 463 16.87 18.43 10.27
N GLU A 464 16.76 19.48 11.10
CA GLU A 464 16.53 19.35 12.55
C GLU A 464 15.35 18.42 12.87
N GLY A 465 14.22 18.56 12.16
CA GLY A 465 13.02 17.76 12.37
C GLY A 465 13.14 16.26 12.08
N ILE A 466 14.23 15.84 11.46
CA ILE A 466 14.54 14.44 11.12
C ILE A 466 15.91 13.99 11.61
N SER A 467 16.55 14.75 12.52
CA SER A 467 17.89 14.47 13.06
C SER A 467 17.97 13.13 13.83
N TRP A 468 16.83 12.59 14.27
CA TRP A 468 16.74 11.27 14.91
C TRP A 468 17.25 10.12 14.03
N ILE A 469 17.36 10.33 12.72
CA ILE A 469 17.76 9.27 11.77
C ILE A 469 19.16 8.74 12.05
N ASP A 470 20.09 9.57 12.54
CA ASP A 470 21.45 9.15 12.87
C ASP A 470 21.47 8.13 14.02
N GLY A 471 20.69 8.40 15.06
CA GLY A 471 20.50 7.45 16.16
C GLY A 471 19.77 6.19 15.75
N TYR A 472 18.75 6.34 14.89
CA TYR A 472 18.01 5.20 14.33
C TYR A 472 18.91 4.27 13.52
N GLU A 473 19.66 4.79 12.55
CA GLU A 473 20.59 3.98 11.75
C GLU A 473 21.71 3.36 12.59
N THR A 474 22.22 4.10 13.57
CA THR A 474 23.20 3.56 14.53
C THR A 474 22.59 2.37 15.27
N THR A 475 21.35 2.48 15.73
CA THR A 475 20.65 1.38 16.44
C THR A 475 20.39 0.20 15.50
N MET A 476 19.93 0.46 14.27
CA MET A 476 19.65 -0.60 13.28
C MET A 476 20.91 -1.24 12.71
N ASN A 477 22.00 -0.47 12.53
CA ASN A 477 23.28 -0.93 12.01
C ASN A 477 24.25 -1.40 13.10
N THR A 478 24.04 -0.98 14.35
CA THR A 478 24.76 -1.57 15.48
C THR A 478 24.22 -3.00 15.58
N PRO A 479 25.06 -4.05 15.37
CA PRO A 479 24.64 -5.37 15.79
C PRO A 479 24.17 -5.21 17.24
N ALA A 480 22.91 -5.62 17.51
CA ALA A 480 22.46 -5.72 18.90
C ALA A 480 23.66 -6.31 19.66
N ARG A 481 24.13 -5.64 20.71
CA ARG A 481 25.41 -5.99 21.38
C ARG A 481 25.50 -7.48 21.72
N ASP A 482 24.37 -8.21 21.62
CA ASP A 482 24.23 -9.65 21.81
C ASP A 482 23.50 -10.38 20.64
N GLY A 483 23.24 -9.76 19.47
CA GLY A 483 22.52 -10.42 18.37
C GLY A 483 21.12 -10.89 18.73
N THR A 484 20.45 -10.18 19.66
CA THR A 484 19.14 -10.56 20.21
C THR A 484 18.04 -9.60 19.79
N VAL A 485 16.83 -10.14 19.59
CA VAL A 485 15.58 -9.43 19.32
C VAL A 485 14.58 -9.88 20.40
N ALA A 486 14.08 -8.96 21.20
CA ALA A 486 13.20 -9.26 22.33
C ALA A 486 13.81 -10.25 23.37
N GLY A 487 15.10 -10.15 23.61
CA GLY A 487 15.82 -11.13 24.44
C GLY A 487 16.02 -12.50 23.77
N ARG A 488 15.64 -12.67 22.51
CA ARG A 488 15.88 -13.87 21.71
C ARG A 488 16.95 -13.57 20.66
N PRO A 489 17.96 -14.44 20.49
CA PRO A 489 18.93 -14.29 19.43
C PRO A 489 18.30 -14.18 18.06
N LEU A 490 18.82 -13.28 17.19
CA LEU A 490 18.32 -13.14 15.81
C LEU A 490 18.27 -14.46 15.07
N ILE A 491 19.23 -15.35 15.35
CA ILE A 491 19.30 -16.68 14.75
C ILE A 491 18.11 -17.58 15.16
N GLU A 492 17.49 -17.34 16.30
CA GLU A 492 16.33 -18.09 16.78
C GLU A 492 15.00 -17.59 16.22
N LEU A 493 15.04 -16.59 15.33
CA LEU A 493 13.86 -16.08 14.64
C LEU A 493 13.62 -16.85 13.33
N SER A 494 12.35 -16.91 12.90
CA SER A 494 11.99 -17.54 11.61
C SER A 494 12.68 -16.86 10.44
N LEU A 495 12.87 -17.59 9.32
CA LEU A 495 13.43 -17.07 8.08
C LEU A 495 12.81 -15.74 7.68
N THR A 496 11.49 -15.67 7.58
CA THR A 496 10.76 -14.47 7.18
C THR A 496 10.97 -13.28 8.12
N THR A 497 11.17 -13.56 9.41
CA THR A 497 11.49 -12.52 10.39
C THR A 497 12.94 -12.07 10.25
N GLN A 498 13.88 -13.01 10.09
CA GLN A 498 15.30 -12.66 9.89
C GLN A 498 15.54 -11.80 8.65
N LEU A 499 14.82 -12.06 7.55
CA LEU A 499 14.94 -11.29 6.31
C LEU A 499 14.53 -9.82 6.44
N LYS A 500 13.80 -9.45 7.49
CA LYS A 500 13.46 -8.05 7.83
C LYS A 500 14.61 -7.29 8.52
N TYR A 501 15.66 -8.00 8.96
CA TYR A 501 16.81 -7.44 9.66
C TYR A 501 18.07 -7.67 8.84
N ASP A 502 18.65 -6.63 8.26
CA ASP A 502 19.90 -6.73 7.49
C ASP A 502 21.07 -7.28 8.33
N SER A 503 21.02 -7.11 9.66
CA SER A 503 21.99 -7.62 10.61
C SER A 503 21.84 -9.11 10.95
N SER A 504 20.75 -9.76 10.54
CA SER A 504 20.53 -11.18 10.81
C SER A 504 21.58 -12.06 10.09
N PRO A 505 21.89 -13.25 10.64
CA PRO A 505 22.84 -14.16 10.00
C PRO A 505 22.46 -14.51 8.57
N ILE A 506 21.18 -14.81 8.30
CA ILE A 506 20.68 -15.15 6.96
C ILE A 506 20.76 -13.95 6.01
N SER A 507 20.31 -12.76 6.44
CA SER A 507 20.35 -11.58 5.58
C SER A 507 21.77 -11.20 5.19
N ARG A 508 22.71 -11.27 6.13
CA ARG A 508 24.15 -11.04 5.83
C ARG A 508 24.70 -12.05 4.84
N PHE A 509 24.38 -13.34 5.02
CA PHE A 509 24.81 -14.37 4.09
C PHE A 509 24.26 -14.11 2.68
N ILE A 510 22.94 -13.85 2.58
CA ILE A 510 22.29 -13.57 1.29
C ILE A 510 22.87 -12.31 0.65
N ALA A 511 23.04 -11.22 1.41
CA ALA A 511 23.62 -9.98 0.88
C ALA A 511 25.06 -10.17 0.34
N THR A 512 25.83 -11.09 0.94
CA THR A 512 27.21 -11.39 0.52
C THR A 512 27.26 -12.28 -0.72
N HIS A 513 26.42 -13.32 -0.77
CA HIS A 513 26.54 -14.36 -1.80
C HIS A 513 25.52 -14.24 -2.93
N LEU A 514 24.41 -13.51 -2.72
CA LEU A 514 23.27 -13.37 -3.61
C LEU A 514 22.78 -11.90 -3.70
N PRO A 515 23.65 -10.95 -4.07
CA PRO A 515 23.38 -9.51 -3.94
C PRO A 515 22.36 -8.95 -4.95
N HIS A 516 22.01 -9.70 -6.01
CA HIS A 516 21.30 -9.16 -7.16
C HIS A 516 19.86 -9.69 -7.26
N THR A 517 18.85 -8.87 -7.02
CA THR A 517 17.43 -9.26 -7.11
C THR A 517 16.67 -8.64 -8.27
N GLN A 518 17.16 -7.54 -8.84
CA GLN A 518 16.43 -6.67 -9.77
C GLN A 518 15.92 -7.37 -11.03
N SER A 519 16.71 -8.26 -11.61
CA SER A 519 16.29 -8.96 -12.83
C SER A 519 15.11 -9.90 -12.57
N LEU A 520 15.08 -10.56 -11.41
CA LEU A 520 13.99 -11.45 -10.99
C LEU A 520 12.74 -10.67 -10.63
N ILE A 521 12.89 -9.52 -9.94
CA ILE A 521 11.79 -8.60 -9.64
C ILE A 521 11.14 -8.09 -10.92
N ARG A 522 11.95 -7.71 -11.93
CA ARG A 522 11.43 -7.31 -13.26
C ARG A 522 10.65 -8.42 -13.95
N ASP A 523 11.10 -9.66 -13.87
CA ASP A 523 10.33 -10.78 -14.40
C ASP A 523 8.97 -10.91 -13.71
N CYS A 524 8.95 -10.83 -12.37
CA CYS A 524 7.71 -10.83 -11.61
C CYS A 524 6.77 -9.71 -12.09
N GLN A 525 7.27 -8.49 -12.18
CA GLN A 525 6.49 -7.32 -12.60
C GLN A 525 5.97 -7.46 -14.03
N THR A 526 6.81 -7.92 -14.96
CA THR A 526 6.44 -8.18 -16.36
C THR A 526 5.38 -9.27 -16.47
N HIS A 527 5.48 -10.32 -15.66
CA HIS A 527 4.48 -11.39 -15.63
C HIS A 527 3.18 -10.89 -15.02
N ILE A 528 3.23 -10.19 -13.89
CA ILE A 528 2.07 -9.62 -13.19
C ILE A 528 1.29 -8.64 -14.10
N ALA A 529 1.98 -7.86 -14.92
CA ALA A 529 1.35 -6.92 -15.84
C ALA A 529 0.46 -7.60 -16.90
N LYS A 530 0.69 -8.88 -17.18
CA LYS A 530 -0.09 -9.69 -18.14
C LYS A 530 -1.24 -10.46 -17.48
N LEU A 531 -1.29 -10.50 -16.15
CA LEU A 531 -2.31 -11.21 -15.42
C LEU A 531 -3.57 -10.34 -15.25
N PRO A 532 -4.74 -10.96 -15.03
CA PRO A 532 -5.95 -10.24 -14.70
C PRO A 532 -5.77 -9.46 -13.38
N HIS A 533 -6.66 -8.50 -13.13
CA HIS A 533 -6.69 -7.82 -11.84
C HIS A 533 -6.89 -8.83 -10.70
N PRO A 534 -6.22 -8.61 -9.55
CA PRO A 534 -6.38 -9.48 -8.41
C PRO A 534 -7.85 -9.57 -7.97
N VAL A 535 -8.37 -10.78 -7.80
CA VAL A 535 -9.70 -10.97 -7.20
C VAL A 535 -9.70 -10.42 -5.78
N GLN A 536 -10.81 -9.84 -5.38
CA GLN A 536 -10.98 -9.23 -4.07
C GLN A 536 -12.32 -9.67 -3.48
N PRO A 537 -12.41 -9.74 -2.14
CA PRO A 537 -13.68 -9.98 -1.49
C PRO A 537 -14.75 -9.02 -1.99
N ILE A 538 -15.90 -9.54 -2.33
CA ILE A 538 -17.05 -8.76 -2.81
C ILE A 538 -17.81 -8.24 -1.59
N ASP A 539 -18.23 -6.98 -1.65
CA ASP A 539 -19.09 -6.34 -0.65
C ASP A 539 -18.52 -6.25 0.78
N VAL A 540 -17.20 -6.24 0.93
CA VAL A 540 -16.52 -6.10 2.23
C VAL A 540 -15.53 -4.94 2.21
N GLN A 541 -15.58 -4.05 3.20
CA GLN A 541 -14.68 -2.90 3.29
C GLN A 541 -13.33 -3.24 3.95
N HIS A 542 -13.36 -4.08 4.98
CA HIS A 542 -12.18 -4.45 5.77
C HIS A 542 -12.02 -5.97 5.88
N PRO A 543 -11.63 -6.66 4.80
CA PRO A 543 -11.38 -8.09 4.86
C PRO A 543 -10.20 -8.40 5.79
N ASN A 544 -10.27 -9.51 6.49
CA ASN A 544 -9.12 -10.03 7.22
C ASN A 544 -8.11 -10.67 6.25
N TRP A 545 -7.24 -9.82 5.67
CA TRP A 545 -6.29 -10.23 4.63
C TRP A 545 -5.33 -11.34 5.08
N SER A 546 -4.91 -11.32 6.35
CA SER A 546 -4.02 -12.35 6.90
C SER A 546 -4.73 -13.70 6.97
N ALA A 547 -5.93 -13.73 7.55
CA ALA A 547 -6.71 -14.97 7.65
C ALA A 547 -7.12 -15.51 6.27
N LEU A 548 -7.44 -14.65 5.30
CA LEU A 548 -7.68 -15.07 3.91
C LEU A 548 -6.43 -15.67 3.26
N GLY A 549 -5.23 -15.13 3.58
CA GLY A 549 -3.96 -15.68 3.11
C GLY A 549 -3.73 -17.11 3.61
N HIS A 550 -3.94 -17.36 4.90
CA HIS A 550 -3.84 -18.70 5.46
C HIS A 550 -4.91 -19.63 4.89
N ALA A 551 -6.15 -19.16 4.77
CA ALA A 551 -7.25 -19.98 4.27
C ALA A 551 -7.01 -20.48 2.84
N ILE A 552 -6.53 -19.64 1.94
CA ILE A 552 -6.23 -20.06 0.54
C ILE A 552 -5.06 -21.03 0.49
N ASP A 553 -4.00 -20.82 1.27
CA ASP A 553 -2.88 -21.76 1.35
C ASP A 553 -3.38 -23.15 1.81
N TYR A 554 -4.12 -23.23 2.91
CA TYR A 554 -4.70 -24.49 3.38
C TYR A 554 -5.67 -25.11 2.36
N ARG A 555 -6.50 -24.33 1.68
CA ARG A 555 -7.39 -24.86 0.63
C ARG A 555 -6.62 -25.48 -0.52
N ILE A 556 -5.50 -24.87 -0.93
CA ILE A 556 -4.63 -25.44 -1.96
C ILE A 556 -3.94 -26.71 -1.46
N ARG A 557 -3.48 -26.74 -0.18
CA ARG A 557 -2.91 -27.97 0.45
C ARG A 557 -3.91 -29.13 0.40
N LEU A 558 -5.13 -28.89 0.86
CA LEU A 558 -6.20 -29.92 0.82
C LEU A 558 -6.53 -30.34 -0.62
N HIS A 559 -6.56 -29.42 -1.57
CA HIS A 559 -6.77 -29.72 -3.00
C HIS A 559 -5.68 -30.62 -3.58
N LEU A 560 -4.46 -30.53 -3.09
CA LEU A 560 -3.33 -31.38 -3.45
C LEU A 560 -3.27 -32.68 -2.64
N GLY A 561 -4.17 -32.90 -1.69
CA GLY A 561 -4.20 -34.08 -0.80
C GLY A 561 -3.24 -33.95 0.39
N GLY A 562 -2.75 -32.74 0.69
CA GLY A 562 -1.93 -32.45 1.86
C GLY A 562 -2.76 -32.07 3.08
N ARG A 563 -2.17 -32.15 4.28
CA ARG A 563 -2.76 -31.74 5.56
C ARG A 563 -2.61 -30.24 5.81
N LEU A 564 -3.27 -29.73 6.87
CA LEU A 564 -3.17 -28.33 7.28
C LEU A 564 -1.72 -27.93 7.66
N GLY A 565 -1.01 -28.83 8.34
CA GLY A 565 0.40 -28.66 8.67
C GLY A 565 0.67 -28.52 10.17
N PRO A 566 1.96 -28.64 10.58
CA PRO A 566 2.35 -28.78 11.98
C PRO A 566 2.11 -27.53 12.83
N ALA A 567 1.99 -26.35 12.21
CA ALA A 567 1.75 -25.09 12.93
C ALA A 567 0.33 -25.05 13.52
N VAL A 568 -0.68 -25.58 12.81
CA VAL A 568 -2.05 -25.70 13.33
C VAL A 568 -2.09 -26.71 14.48
N ASP A 569 -1.45 -27.87 14.32
CA ASP A 569 -1.32 -28.90 15.38
C ASP A 569 -0.64 -28.31 16.63
N ALA A 570 0.41 -27.51 16.46
CA ALA A 570 1.10 -26.87 17.57
C ALA A 570 0.21 -25.85 18.30
N GLY A 571 -0.57 -25.06 17.55
CA GLY A 571 -1.51 -24.10 18.13
C GLY A 571 -2.62 -24.77 18.95
N VAL A 572 -3.14 -25.91 18.47
CA VAL A 572 -4.13 -26.71 19.21
C VAL A 572 -3.50 -27.28 20.48
N ARG A 573 -2.30 -27.87 20.41
CA ARG A 573 -1.59 -28.41 21.59
C ARG A 573 -1.24 -27.36 22.64
N LEU A 574 -0.95 -26.11 22.25
CA LEU A 574 -0.71 -25.04 23.22
C LEU A 574 -1.92 -24.72 24.08
N LEU A 575 -3.12 -25.03 23.64
CA LEU A 575 -4.35 -24.90 24.43
C LEU A 575 -4.52 -26.01 25.49
N GLU A 576 -3.87 -27.16 25.33
CA GLU A 576 -3.87 -28.25 26.32
C GLU A 576 -3.04 -27.89 27.58
N GLY A 577 -1.99 -27.08 27.43
CA GLY A 577 -1.02 -26.80 28.50
C GLY A 577 -1.56 -25.94 29.65
N THR A 578 -0.94 -26.06 30.82
CA THR A 578 -1.25 -25.28 32.02
C THR A 578 -0.61 -23.85 32.02
N ARG A 579 0.23 -23.53 31.04
CA ARG A 579 0.85 -22.19 30.95
C ARG A 579 -0.22 -21.17 30.54
N PRO A 580 -0.29 -20.02 31.25
CA PRO A 580 -1.23 -18.99 30.88
C PRO A 580 -0.88 -18.45 29.48
N LEU A 581 -1.83 -18.58 28.55
CA LEU A 581 -1.79 -17.90 27.25
C LEU A 581 -2.28 -16.47 27.46
N ARG A 582 -1.58 -15.46 26.92
CA ARG A 582 -2.06 -14.08 26.97
C ARG A 582 -3.37 -13.99 26.20
N GLY A 583 -4.38 -13.36 26.82
CA GLY A 583 -5.71 -13.20 26.21
C GLY A 583 -6.58 -14.45 26.27
N ALA A 584 -6.11 -15.55 26.86
CA ALA A 584 -6.98 -16.69 27.17
C ALA A 584 -7.86 -16.35 28.36
N ALA A 585 -9.16 -16.62 28.22
CA ALA A 585 -10.10 -16.68 29.31
C ALA A 585 -9.77 -17.87 30.26
N ASP A 586 -10.56 -18.00 31.28
CA ASP A 586 -10.54 -19.09 32.28
C ASP A 586 -10.36 -20.48 31.63
N ASP A 587 -9.98 -21.48 32.43
CA ASP A 587 -9.65 -22.86 31.99
C ASP A 587 -10.72 -23.55 31.12
N GLU A 588 -12.01 -23.33 31.41
CA GLU A 588 -13.09 -23.99 30.67
C GLU A 588 -13.25 -23.52 29.22
N PRO A 589 -13.23 -22.19 28.89
CA PRO A 589 -13.20 -21.73 27.51
C PRO A 589 -11.97 -22.19 26.73
N ARG A 590 -10.82 -22.31 27.37
CA ARG A 590 -9.58 -22.81 26.78
C ARG A 590 -9.69 -24.31 26.41
N LYS A 591 -10.26 -25.13 27.30
CA LYS A 591 -10.52 -26.55 27.01
C LYS A 591 -11.53 -26.72 25.87
N ALA A 592 -12.57 -25.88 25.83
CA ALA A 592 -13.53 -25.88 24.74
C ALA A 592 -12.87 -25.57 23.38
N LEU A 593 -11.95 -24.57 23.34
CA LEU A 593 -11.16 -24.25 22.13
C LEU A 593 -10.22 -25.41 21.74
N HIS A 594 -9.56 -26.04 22.72
CA HIS A 594 -8.71 -27.21 22.45
C HIS A 594 -9.54 -28.35 21.79
N THR A 595 -10.67 -28.71 22.38
CA THR A 595 -11.59 -29.73 21.82
C THR A 595 -12.06 -29.35 20.41
N ALA A 596 -12.40 -28.06 20.17
CA ALA A 596 -12.79 -27.60 18.83
C ALA A 596 -11.64 -27.72 17.83
N GLY A 597 -10.40 -27.45 18.27
CA GLY A 597 -9.20 -27.63 17.45
C GLY A 597 -8.93 -29.09 17.07
N GLU A 598 -9.05 -30.00 18.04
CA GLU A 598 -8.93 -31.43 17.77
C GLU A 598 -10.02 -31.95 16.81
N GLN A 599 -11.26 -31.48 16.99
CA GLN A 599 -12.35 -31.79 16.07
C GLN A 599 -12.08 -31.28 14.65
N LEU A 600 -11.50 -30.09 14.51
CA LEU A 600 -11.10 -29.52 13.22
C LEU A 600 -10.08 -30.42 12.52
N LEU A 601 -9.01 -30.81 13.22
CA LEU A 601 -7.97 -31.69 12.66
C LEU A 601 -8.55 -33.05 12.25
N ALA A 602 -9.35 -33.67 13.11
CA ALA A 602 -9.99 -34.95 12.82
C ALA A 602 -10.97 -34.86 11.63
N THR A 603 -11.73 -33.77 11.51
CA THR A 603 -12.68 -33.56 10.42
C THR A 603 -11.95 -33.40 9.07
N VAL A 604 -10.84 -32.69 9.05
CA VAL A 604 -9.99 -32.53 7.84
C VAL A 604 -9.34 -33.88 7.48
N ASP A 605 -8.79 -34.63 8.44
CA ASP A 605 -8.18 -35.94 8.18
C ASP A 605 -9.22 -36.95 7.65
N ALA A 606 -10.45 -36.94 8.19
CA ALA A 606 -11.54 -37.77 7.67
C ALA A 606 -11.90 -37.42 6.22
N HIS A 607 -11.92 -36.13 5.87
CA HIS A 607 -12.15 -35.71 4.49
C HIS A 607 -11.02 -36.12 3.53
N LEU A 608 -9.77 -36.04 3.98
CA LEU A 608 -8.60 -36.48 3.19
C LEU A 608 -8.63 -38.00 2.95
N ALA A 609 -9.08 -38.77 3.93
CA ALA A 609 -9.26 -40.22 3.80
C ALA A 609 -10.45 -40.58 2.87
N HIS A 610 -11.52 -39.81 2.88
CA HIS A 610 -12.73 -40.01 2.11
C HIS A 610 -13.15 -38.73 1.39
N PRO A 611 -12.52 -38.41 0.22
CA PRO A 611 -12.81 -37.16 -0.51
C PRO A 611 -14.29 -37.07 -0.89
N GLY A 612 -14.89 -35.91 -0.69
CA GLY A 612 -16.30 -35.63 -0.99
C GLY A 612 -17.22 -35.68 0.25
N THR A 613 -16.68 -35.94 1.44
CA THR A 613 -17.45 -35.87 2.71
C THR A 613 -17.83 -34.44 3.10
N LEU A 614 -17.10 -33.44 2.63
CA LEU A 614 -17.36 -32.03 2.85
C LEU A 614 -17.42 -31.27 1.51
N ASP A 615 -18.30 -30.27 1.43
CA ASP A 615 -18.36 -29.37 0.31
C ASP A 615 -17.25 -28.27 0.38
N ASP A 616 -17.07 -27.53 -0.70
CA ASP A 616 -16.04 -26.50 -0.80
C ASP A 616 -16.25 -25.36 0.24
N ALA A 617 -17.50 -25.05 0.59
CA ALA A 617 -17.79 -24.01 1.57
C ALA A 617 -17.44 -24.46 2.99
N ALA A 618 -17.73 -25.71 3.36
CA ALA A 618 -17.35 -26.29 4.66
C ALA A 618 -15.83 -26.36 4.79
N LEU A 619 -15.13 -26.84 3.75
CA LEU A 619 -13.67 -26.86 3.71
C LEU A 619 -13.06 -25.47 3.87
N THR A 620 -13.63 -24.47 3.22
CA THR A 620 -13.17 -23.08 3.33
C THR A 620 -13.33 -22.54 4.76
N ARG A 621 -14.48 -22.84 5.41
CA ARG A 621 -14.69 -22.44 6.82
C ARG A 621 -13.66 -23.08 7.74
N LEU A 622 -13.40 -24.38 7.58
CA LEU A 622 -12.40 -25.10 8.38
C LEU A 622 -10.99 -24.51 8.16
N CYS A 623 -10.59 -24.26 6.91
CA CYS A 623 -9.29 -23.65 6.60
C CYS A 623 -9.15 -22.24 7.17
N PHE A 624 -10.21 -21.44 7.16
CA PHE A 624 -10.19 -20.11 7.75
C PHE A 624 -10.05 -20.17 9.28
N VAL A 625 -10.77 -21.07 9.94
CA VAL A 625 -10.64 -21.31 11.39
C VAL A 625 -9.24 -21.81 11.74
N ALA A 626 -8.66 -22.72 10.93
CA ALA A 626 -7.32 -23.26 11.14
C ALA A 626 -6.24 -22.18 11.22
N GLY A 627 -6.35 -21.10 10.42
CA GLY A 627 -5.42 -19.97 10.46
C GLY A 627 -5.34 -19.28 11.83
N PHE A 628 -6.41 -19.27 12.60
CA PHE A 628 -6.39 -18.72 13.96
C PHE A 628 -5.74 -19.62 14.99
N PHE A 629 -5.77 -20.95 14.80
CA PHE A 629 -4.98 -21.86 15.62
C PHE A 629 -3.50 -21.76 15.30
N GLU A 630 -3.13 -21.60 14.03
CA GLU A 630 -1.75 -21.29 13.65
C GLU A 630 -1.25 -19.98 14.29
N ASP A 631 -2.08 -18.93 14.33
CA ASP A 631 -1.75 -17.67 15.01
C ASP A 631 -1.36 -17.89 16.48
N ILE A 632 -2.03 -18.81 17.19
CA ILE A 632 -1.66 -19.17 18.57
C ILE A 632 -0.25 -19.78 18.61
N ALA A 633 0.09 -20.69 17.69
CA ALA A 633 1.42 -21.27 17.63
C ALA A 633 2.51 -20.23 17.40
N ARG A 634 2.23 -19.23 16.55
CA ARG A 634 3.18 -18.18 16.17
C ARG A 634 3.34 -17.10 17.24
N THR A 635 2.27 -16.75 17.97
CA THR A 635 2.26 -15.60 18.88
C THR A 635 2.25 -15.95 20.36
N GLY A 636 1.82 -17.18 20.72
CA GLY A 636 1.60 -17.58 22.09
C GLY A 636 0.41 -16.90 22.76
N GLU A 637 -0.51 -16.29 21.99
CA GLU A 637 -1.66 -15.55 22.52
C GLU A 637 -2.92 -15.71 21.66
N ILE A 638 -4.09 -15.57 22.28
CA ILE A 638 -5.36 -15.39 21.59
C ILE A 638 -5.64 -13.91 21.50
N ARG A 639 -5.51 -13.34 20.29
CA ARG A 639 -5.71 -11.91 20.05
C ARG A 639 -7.16 -11.51 20.33
N ARG A 640 -7.38 -10.30 20.83
CA ARG A 640 -8.72 -9.76 21.16
C ARG A 640 -9.71 -9.84 19.98
N PHE A 641 -9.23 -9.67 18.76
CA PHE A 641 -10.05 -9.71 17.53
C PHE A 641 -9.93 -11.03 16.76
N SER A 642 -9.42 -12.08 17.40
CA SER A 642 -9.42 -13.43 16.82
C SER A 642 -10.85 -13.94 16.70
N LEU A 643 -11.13 -14.72 15.66
CA LEU A 643 -12.40 -15.47 15.52
C LEU A 643 -12.62 -16.42 16.70
N LEU A 644 -11.56 -16.84 17.36
CA LEU A 644 -11.58 -17.67 18.58
C LEU A 644 -12.05 -16.88 19.80
N ASN A 645 -12.16 -15.54 19.74
CA ASN A 645 -12.56 -14.69 20.85
C ASN A 645 -13.92 -14.00 20.55
N PRO A 646 -14.90 -13.92 21.49
CA PRO A 646 -14.82 -14.50 22.83
C PRO A 646 -15.01 -16.03 22.83
N ALA A 647 -14.14 -16.70 23.57
CA ALA A 647 -14.32 -18.10 23.87
C ALA A 647 -15.22 -18.27 25.11
N THR A 648 -16.09 -19.27 25.08
CA THR A 648 -16.97 -19.64 26.20
C THR A 648 -16.86 -21.13 26.42
N PRO A 649 -17.31 -21.67 27.56
CA PRO A 649 -17.34 -23.12 27.77
C PRO A 649 -18.18 -23.91 26.73
N SER A 650 -19.07 -23.22 26.02
CA SER A 650 -19.90 -23.80 24.95
C SER A 650 -19.32 -23.60 23.53
N THR A 651 -18.12 -23.07 23.42
CA THR A 651 -17.45 -22.88 22.10
C THR A 651 -17.14 -24.25 21.49
N SER A 652 -17.65 -24.52 20.30
CA SER A 652 -17.45 -25.73 19.53
C SER A 652 -16.95 -25.43 18.13
N LEU A 653 -16.50 -26.44 17.39
CA LEU A 653 -16.11 -26.29 15.99
C LEU A 653 -17.26 -25.73 15.14
N ASP A 654 -18.49 -26.19 15.37
CA ASP A 654 -19.68 -25.68 14.68
C ASP A 654 -19.91 -24.19 14.95
N THR A 655 -19.79 -23.77 16.22
CA THR A 655 -19.86 -22.36 16.60
C THR A 655 -18.80 -21.51 15.87
N LEU A 656 -17.55 -22.00 15.81
CA LEU A 656 -16.45 -21.29 15.15
C LEU A 656 -16.65 -21.18 13.63
N THR A 657 -17.09 -22.26 12.98
CA THR A 657 -17.36 -22.27 11.55
C THR A 657 -18.54 -21.41 11.17
N THR A 658 -19.55 -21.29 12.04
CA THR A 658 -20.70 -20.39 11.86
C THR A 658 -20.30 -18.90 11.96
N ARG A 659 -19.27 -18.58 12.74
CA ARG A 659 -18.72 -17.20 12.84
C ARG A 659 -17.94 -16.77 11.59
N VAL A 660 -17.60 -17.68 10.68
CA VAL A 660 -16.84 -17.34 9.46
C VAL A 660 -17.69 -16.45 8.56
N PRO A 661 -17.23 -15.23 8.22
CA PRO A 661 -18.01 -14.32 7.40
C PRO A 661 -18.27 -14.88 5.98
N PRO A 662 -19.45 -14.63 5.39
CA PRO A 662 -19.81 -15.14 4.05
C PRO A 662 -18.81 -14.75 2.96
N TYR A 663 -18.23 -13.55 3.01
CA TYR A 663 -17.26 -13.08 2.02
C TYR A 663 -16.02 -13.98 1.91
N VAL A 664 -15.67 -14.68 2.99
CA VAL A 664 -14.52 -15.61 3.01
C VAL A 664 -14.74 -16.74 2.03
N ILE A 665 -15.97 -17.26 1.97
CA ILE A 665 -16.32 -18.37 1.07
C ILE A 665 -16.23 -17.89 -0.38
N ASP A 666 -16.80 -16.75 -0.69
CA ASP A 666 -16.78 -16.18 -2.05
C ASP A 666 -15.36 -15.83 -2.50
N ASP A 667 -14.55 -15.22 -1.63
CA ASP A 667 -13.18 -14.84 -1.96
C ASP A 667 -12.28 -16.05 -2.20
N ILE A 668 -12.35 -17.03 -1.31
CA ILE A 668 -11.55 -18.26 -1.43
C ILE A 668 -12.01 -19.10 -2.62
N ASP A 669 -13.31 -19.20 -2.90
CA ASP A 669 -13.82 -19.91 -4.09
C ASP A 669 -13.32 -19.26 -5.40
N GLN A 670 -13.31 -17.93 -5.49
CA GLN A 670 -12.72 -17.23 -6.62
C GLN A 670 -11.23 -17.57 -6.78
N GLN A 671 -10.45 -17.52 -5.71
CA GLN A 671 -9.03 -17.88 -5.76
C GLN A 671 -8.81 -19.37 -6.10
N MET A 672 -9.64 -20.27 -5.58
CA MET A 672 -9.58 -21.69 -5.92
C MET A 672 -9.93 -21.98 -7.38
N ARG A 673 -10.88 -21.23 -7.98
CA ARG A 673 -11.14 -21.32 -9.44
C ARG A 673 -9.91 -20.94 -10.24
N LEU A 674 -9.20 -19.86 -9.83
CA LEU A 674 -7.95 -19.44 -10.47
C LEU A 674 -6.82 -20.46 -10.26
N ALA A 675 -6.79 -21.17 -9.14
CA ALA A 675 -5.77 -22.18 -8.82
C ALA A 675 -5.91 -23.46 -9.64
N ARG A 676 -7.10 -23.81 -10.12
CA ARG A 676 -7.36 -25.09 -10.82
C ARG A 676 -6.42 -25.33 -11.98
N THR A 677 -6.22 -24.35 -12.85
CA THR A 677 -5.39 -24.47 -14.06
C THR A 677 -3.89 -24.56 -13.71
N PRO A 678 -3.29 -23.62 -12.95
CA PRO A 678 -1.88 -23.69 -12.58
C PRO A 678 -1.49 -24.92 -11.79
N PHE A 679 -2.39 -25.44 -10.93
CA PHE A 679 -2.12 -26.61 -10.08
C PHE A 679 -2.53 -27.96 -10.71
N ALA A 680 -3.23 -27.99 -11.85
CA ALA A 680 -3.61 -29.24 -12.50
C ALA A 680 -2.43 -30.19 -12.81
N PRO A 681 -1.29 -29.72 -13.34
CA PRO A 681 -0.11 -30.57 -13.56
C PRO A 681 0.45 -31.13 -12.25
N PHE A 682 0.46 -30.33 -11.18
CA PHE A 682 0.98 -30.76 -9.88
C PHE A 682 0.06 -31.76 -9.19
N ARG A 683 -1.25 -31.62 -9.36
CA ARG A 683 -2.23 -32.57 -8.83
C ARG A 683 -2.10 -33.95 -9.49
N ALA A 684 -1.65 -34.01 -10.74
CA ALA A 684 -1.42 -35.26 -11.46
C ALA A 684 -0.15 -36.01 -11.00
N LEU A 685 0.74 -35.37 -10.22
CA LEU A 685 1.95 -36.00 -9.70
C LEU A 685 1.60 -37.10 -8.67
N PRO A 686 2.48 -38.11 -8.47
CA PRO A 686 2.35 -39.05 -7.37
C PRO A 686 2.29 -38.33 -6.01
N PRO A 687 1.55 -38.87 -5.02
CA PRO A 687 1.49 -38.26 -3.67
C PRO A 687 2.88 -37.99 -3.03
N THR A 688 3.83 -38.89 -3.27
CA THR A 688 5.22 -38.77 -2.77
C THR A 688 5.98 -37.58 -3.35
N SER A 689 5.55 -37.03 -4.49
CA SER A 689 6.15 -35.85 -5.12
C SER A 689 5.39 -34.55 -4.82
N ARG A 690 4.40 -34.60 -3.92
CA ARG A 690 3.58 -33.45 -3.51
C ARG A 690 3.78 -33.20 -2.02
N VAL A 691 4.73 -32.33 -1.68
CA VAL A 691 5.02 -31.96 -0.29
C VAL A 691 4.36 -30.62 0.00
N CYS A 692 3.43 -30.59 0.93
CA CYS A 692 2.77 -29.38 1.43
C CYS A 692 3.34 -29.06 2.82
N GLY A 693 3.83 -27.83 3.02
CA GLY A 693 4.48 -27.42 4.26
C GLY A 693 5.81 -28.15 4.51
N PRO A 694 6.78 -28.14 3.56
CA PRO A 694 8.06 -28.82 3.75
C PRO A 694 8.85 -28.20 4.90
N ILE A 695 9.47 -29.05 5.72
CA ILE A 695 10.40 -28.63 6.77
C ILE A 695 11.81 -28.97 6.29
N PHE A 696 12.67 -27.97 6.18
CA PHE A 696 14.04 -28.13 5.72
C PHE A 696 14.97 -28.54 6.87
N THR A 697 16.03 -29.28 6.57
CA THR A 697 17.04 -29.67 7.57
C THR A 697 17.65 -28.48 8.28
N GLY A 698 17.84 -27.35 7.58
CA GLY A 698 18.34 -26.10 8.14
C GLY A 698 17.30 -25.31 8.96
N SER A 699 16.01 -25.68 8.96
CA SER A 699 14.98 -24.98 9.75
C SER A 699 15.26 -25.04 11.27
N THR A 700 15.98 -26.07 11.74
CA THR A 700 16.37 -26.22 13.15
C THR A 700 17.53 -25.31 13.57
N ASP A 701 18.30 -24.81 12.62
CA ASP A 701 19.42 -23.88 12.88
C ASP A 701 18.93 -22.45 13.06
N ILE A 702 17.65 -22.21 12.78
CA ILE A 702 16.96 -20.94 12.94
C ILE A 702 15.59 -21.18 13.61
N GLY A 703 14.82 -20.14 13.88
CA GLY A 703 13.50 -20.23 14.48
C GLY A 703 12.38 -20.73 13.54
N GLY A 704 12.74 -21.51 12.52
CA GLY A 704 11.82 -22.11 11.56
C GLY A 704 11.88 -21.48 10.16
N ALA A 705 11.61 -22.33 9.16
CA ALA A 705 11.46 -21.93 7.76
C ALA A 705 10.42 -22.88 7.12
N ASP A 706 9.22 -22.37 6.92
CA ASP A 706 8.08 -23.13 6.41
C ASP A 706 7.75 -22.59 5.01
N ALA A 707 8.08 -23.37 3.97
CA ALA A 707 7.60 -23.07 2.62
C ALA A 707 6.21 -23.68 2.42
N ASP A 708 5.47 -23.16 1.43
CA ASP A 708 4.10 -23.64 1.22
C ASP A 708 4.08 -24.99 0.50
N PHE A 709 4.87 -25.12 -0.60
CA PHE A 709 4.82 -26.33 -1.43
C PHE A 709 6.18 -26.69 -2.03
N ILE A 710 6.43 -28.01 -2.16
CA ILE A 710 7.40 -28.57 -3.11
C ILE A 710 6.67 -29.63 -3.95
N LEU A 711 6.49 -29.32 -5.24
CA LEU A 711 5.68 -30.10 -6.15
C LEU A 711 6.52 -30.55 -7.36
N GLY A 712 6.91 -31.84 -7.39
CA GLY A 712 7.76 -32.38 -8.44
C GLY A 712 9.10 -31.61 -8.56
N GLY A 713 9.73 -31.31 -7.46
CA GLY A 713 10.98 -30.54 -7.40
C GLY A 713 10.82 -29.02 -7.66
N CYS A 714 9.58 -28.52 -7.70
CA CYS A 714 9.30 -27.09 -7.79
C CYS A 714 8.94 -26.52 -6.41
N LEU A 715 9.82 -25.75 -5.82
CA LEU A 715 9.55 -24.97 -4.60
C LEU A 715 8.66 -23.78 -4.95
N LEU A 716 7.49 -23.70 -4.32
CA LEU A 716 6.54 -22.62 -4.55
C LEU A 716 6.16 -21.96 -3.23
N ASP A 717 6.11 -20.64 -3.25
CA ASP A 717 5.60 -19.80 -2.17
C ASP A 717 4.33 -19.07 -2.66
N CYS A 718 3.23 -19.19 -1.91
CA CYS A 718 1.91 -18.67 -2.26
C CYS A 718 1.73 -17.25 -1.72
N LYS A 719 1.40 -16.30 -2.59
CA LYS A 719 1.16 -14.90 -2.22
C LYS A 719 -0.28 -14.49 -2.51
N ALA A 720 -1.06 -14.30 -1.45
CA ALA A 720 -2.45 -13.82 -1.53
C ALA A 720 -2.56 -12.28 -1.46
N THR A 721 -1.59 -11.58 -2.03
CA THR A 721 -1.53 -10.12 -1.99
C THR A 721 -2.57 -9.45 -2.89
N LYS A 722 -3.20 -8.39 -2.40
CA LYS A 722 -4.08 -7.51 -3.21
C LYS A 722 -3.31 -6.58 -4.14
N ASP A 723 -2.03 -6.35 -3.85
CA ASP A 723 -1.13 -5.50 -4.62
C ASP A 723 0.15 -6.27 -4.98
N PRO A 724 0.07 -7.16 -5.97
CA PRO A 724 1.20 -8.01 -6.35
C PRO A 724 2.38 -7.22 -6.94
N ARG A 725 2.15 -5.97 -7.38
CA ARG A 725 3.23 -5.09 -7.87
C ARG A 725 4.22 -4.67 -6.78
N ARG A 726 3.85 -4.85 -5.50
CA ARG A 726 4.74 -4.59 -4.35
C ARG A 726 5.69 -5.74 -4.04
N LEU A 727 5.52 -6.89 -4.69
CA LEU A 727 6.46 -8.00 -4.54
C LEU A 727 7.86 -7.56 -4.97
N GLY A 728 8.84 -7.80 -4.12
CA GLY A 728 10.17 -7.26 -4.29
C GLY A 728 11.27 -8.16 -3.76
N ARG A 729 12.26 -7.53 -3.14
CA ARG A 729 13.46 -8.19 -2.64
C ARG A 729 13.16 -9.27 -1.58
N GLU A 730 12.22 -9.00 -0.67
CA GLU A 730 11.92 -9.92 0.45
C GLU A 730 11.44 -11.28 -0.06
N GLU A 731 10.52 -11.31 -1.02
CA GLU A 731 9.96 -12.56 -1.56
C GLU A 731 11.01 -13.35 -2.34
N ILE A 732 11.88 -12.67 -3.07
CA ILE A 732 12.98 -13.32 -3.79
C ILE A 732 14.01 -13.91 -2.81
N HIS A 733 14.35 -13.17 -1.74
CA HIS A 733 15.26 -13.65 -0.70
C HIS A 733 14.63 -14.78 0.13
N GLN A 734 13.30 -14.79 0.31
CA GLN A 734 12.59 -15.86 0.97
C GLN A 734 12.73 -17.18 0.20
N LEU A 735 12.52 -17.16 -1.12
CA LEU A 735 12.76 -18.32 -1.99
C LEU A 735 14.22 -18.80 -1.93
N ALA A 736 15.17 -17.87 -1.96
CA ALA A 736 16.59 -18.19 -1.81
C ALA A 736 16.88 -18.82 -0.45
N GLY A 737 16.32 -18.28 0.62
CA GLY A 737 16.47 -18.81 1.98
C GLY A 737 15.97 -20.25 2.10
N TYR A 738 14.77 -20.54 1.59
CA TYR A 738 14.22 -21.90 1.57
C TYR A 738 15.12 -22.88 0.79
N LEU A 739 15.58 -22.46 -0.41
CA LEU A 739 16.45 -23.27 -1.24
C LEU A 739 17.78 -23.59 -0.55
N LEU A 740 18.36 -22.64 0.18
CA LEU A 740 19.62 -22.79 0.88
C LEU A 740 19.50 -23.62 2.17
N LEU A 741 18.36 -23.60 2.85
CA LEU A 741 18.12 -24.36 4.08
C LEU A 741 17.86 -25.86 3.83
N ASP A 742 17.66 -26.27 2.59
CA ASP A 742 17.59 -27.70 2.19
C ASP A 742 19.03 -28.27 2.07
N TYR A 743 19.73 -28.36 3.20
CA TYR A 743 21.17 -28.65 3.24
C TYR A 743 21.54 -29.95 2.54
N ASP A 744 20.73 -30.99 2.72
CA ASP A 744 21.00 -32.34 2.27
C ASP A 744 20.32 -32.67 0.92
N ASP A 745 19.81 -31.63 0.23
CA ASP A 745 19.06 -31.77 -1.03
C ASP A 745 17.91 -32.76 -0.95
N GLN A 746 17.26 -32.81 0.23
CA GLN A 746 16.19 -33.75 0.54
C GLN A 746 15.06 -33.71 -0.48
N PHE A 747 14.78 -32.53 -1.03
CA PHE A 747 13.64 -32.30 -1.90
C PHE A 747 13.98 -32.23 -3.38
N GLY A 748 15.26 -32.29 -3.76
CA GLY A 748 15.72 -32.23 -5.16
C GLY A 748 15.14 -31.02 -5.89
N ILE A 749 15.29 -29.79 -5.34
CA ILE A 749 14.66 -28.59 -5.84
C ILE A 749 15.32 -28.13 -7.16
N THR A 750 14.62 -28.37 -8.27
CA THR A 750 15.07 -27.99 -9.63
C THR A 750 14.51 -26.68 -10.11
N ARG A 751 13.39 -26.22 -9.53
CA ARG A 751 12.73 -24.95 -9.84
C ARG A 751 12.30 -24.25 -8.57
N VAL A 752 12.26 -22.92 -8.61
CA VAL A 752 11.73 -22.06 -7.54
C VAL A 752 10.69 -21.11 -8.13
N GLY A 753 9.70 -20.68 -7.37
CA GLY A 753 8.71 -19.78 -7.91
C GLY A 753 7.71 -19.22 -6.89
N LEU A 754 6.88 -18.31 -7.40
CA LEU A 754 5.79 -17.67 -6.69
C LEU A 754 4.46 -18.02 -7.33
N TYR A 755 3.47 -18.33 -6.52
CA TYR A 755 2.09 -18.44 -6.96
C TYR A 755 1.27 -17.26 -6.44
N LEU A 756 0.66 -16.50 -7.34
CA LEU A 756 -0.17 -15.33 -7.04
C LEU A 756 -1.63 -15.76 -7.00
N SER A 757 -2.13 -16.15 -5.83
CA SER A 757 -3.44 -16.81 -5.71
C SER A 757 -4.60 -15.92 -6.18
N ARG A 758 -4.51 -14.60 -5.99
CA ARG A 758 -5.56 -13.65 -6.39
C ARG A 758 -5.62 -13.36 -7.88
N GLN A 759 -4.61 -13.80 -8.64
CA GLN A 759 -4.55 -13.62 -10.10
C GLN A 759 -4.43 -14.94 -10.86
N GLY A 760 -4.20 -16.04 -10.16
CA GLY A 760 -3.94 -17.35 -10.78
C GLY A 760 -2.59 -17.42 -11.50
N GLY A 761 -1.67 -16.51 -11.19
CA GLY A 761 -0.36 -16.41 -11.84
C GLY A 761 0.68 -17.32 -11.20
N LEU A 762 1.39 -18.09 -12.00
CA LEU A 762 2.50 -18.93 -11.57
C LEU A 762 3.78 -18.47 -12.27
N ILE A 763 4.74 -18.01 -11.47
CA ILE A 763 6.04 -17.54 -11.94
C ILE A 763 7.10 -18.51 -11.44
N THR A 764 7.90 -19.10 -12.32
CA THR A 764 8.94 -20.06 -11.94
C THR A 764 10.22 -19.80 -12.68
N TRP A 765 11.35 -20.11 -12.00
CA TRP A 765 12.69 -20.08 -12.56
C TRP A 765 13.38 -21.42 -12.34
N GLN A 766 14.23 -21.84 -13.28
CA GLN A 766 15.13 -22.96 -13.05
C GLN A 766 16.13 -22.59 -11.94
N THR A 767 16.36 -23.47 -10.98
CA THR A 767 17.24 -23.20 -9.84
C THR A 767 18.63 -22.67 -10.23
N PRO A 768 19.32 -23.21 -11.27
CA PRO A 768 20.60 -22.66 -11.69
C PRO A 768 20.50 -21.23 -12.27
N ASP A 769 19.44 -20.93 -13.02
CA ASP A 769 19.21 -19.57 -13.56
C ASP A 769 18.87 -18.58 -12.46
N PHE A 770 18.01 -18.97 -11.52
CA PHE A 770 17.64 -18.18 -10.35
C PHE A 770 18.88 -17.75 -9.56
N LEU A 771 19.74 -18.71 -9.19
CA LEU A 771 20.97 -18.44 -8.43
C LEU A 771 21.96 -17.56 -9.22
N ARG A 772 22.16 -17.85 -10.50
CA ARG A 772 23.04 -17.06 -11.37
C ARG A 772 22.58 -15.60 -11.43
N ARG A 773 21.28 -15.36 -11.54
CA ARG A 773 20.69 -14.01 -11.59
C ARG A 773 20.72 -13.29 -10.25
N LEU A 774 20.75 -14.04 -9.15
CA LEU A 774 21.03 -13.50 -7.82
C LEU A 774 22.49 -13.13 -7.61
N GLY A 775 23.37 -13.47 -8.55
CA GLY A 775 24.81 -13.17 -8.45
C GLY A 775 25.64 -14.27 -7.79
N ALA A 776 25.07 -15.49 -7.64
CA ALA A 776 25.83 -16.62 -7.09
C ALA A 776 27.05 -16.94 -7.94
N THR A 777 28.20 -16.94 -7.31
CA THR A 777 29.51 -17.37 -7.92
C THR A 777 29.92 -18.81 -7.51
N THR A 778 29.15 -19.37 -6.56
CA THR A 778 29.42 -20.67 -5.95
C THR A 778 28.26 -21.63 -6.25
N PRO A 779 28.50 -22.92 -6.54
CA PRO A 779 27.47 -23.93 -6.76
C PRO A 779 26.57 -24.11 -5.54
N LEU A 780 25.30 -24.46 -5.75
CA LEU A 780 24.28 -24.62 -4.69
C LEU A 780 24.73 -25.54 -3.54
N PRO A 781 25.31 -26.73 -3.76
CA PRO A 781 25.75 -27.58 -2.64
C PRO A 781 26.78 -26.89 -1.74
N GLN A 782 27.67 -26.09 -2.31
CA GLN A 782 28.66 -25.34 -1.55
C GLN A 782 28.03 -24.17 -0.81
N LEU A 783 27.08 -23.43 -1.44
CA LEU A 783 26.32 -22.35 -0.78
C LEU A 783 25.56 -22.88 0.43
N ARG A 784 24.93 -24.06 0.33
CA ARG A 784 24.26 -24.74 1.43
C ARG A 784 25.21 -25.07 2.58
N ALA A 785 26.39 -25.63 2.26
CA ALA A 785 27.42 -25.94 3.24
C ALA A 785 27.95 -24.66 3.92
N ASP A 786 28.19 -23.60 3.14
CA ASP A 786 28.68 -22.31 3.63
C ASP A 786 27.63 -21.64 4.54
N LEU A 787 26.34 -21.67 4.16
CA LEU A 787 25.26 -21.17 5.01
C LEU A 787 25.19 -21.93 6.33
N ARG A 788 25.21 -23.27 6.29
CA ARG A 788 25.19 -24.11 7.50
C ARG A 788 26.35 -23.74 8.43
N HIS A 789 27.58 -23.63 7.89
CA HIS A 789 28.74 -23.20 8.65
C HIS A 789 28.56 -21.78 9.24
N HIS A 790 28.04 -20.85 8.44
CA HIS A 790 27.79 -19.46 8.86
C HIS A 790 26.81 -19.41 10.03
N LEU A 791 25.68 -20.13 9.94
CA LEU A 791 24.67 -20.18 10.99
C LEU A 791 25.20 -20.82 12.27
N HIS A 792 25.91 -21.95 12.17
CA HIS A 792 26.55 -22.61 13.34
C HIS A 792 27.58 -21.71 14.01
N THR A 793 28.33 -20.92 13.23
CA THR A 793 29.31 -19.95 13.77
C THR A 793 28.57 -18.80 14.48
N ALA A 794 27.45 -18.30 13.92
CA ALA A 794 26.64 -17.27 14.52
C ALA A 794 26.02 -17.75 15.84
N ALA A 795 25.48 -18.96 15.88
CA ALA A 795 24.89 -19.58 17.07
C ALA A 795 25.90 -19.75 18.24
N ARG A 796 27.18 -20.08 17.92
CA ARG A 796 28.25 -20.18 18.93
C ARG A 796 28.65 -18.84 19.53
N ARG A 797 28.49 -17.74 18.80
CA ARG A 797 28.80 -16.38 19.28
C ARG A 797 27.72 -15.81 20.15
N THR A 798 26.54 -16.38 20.11
CA THR A 798 25.34 -15.93 20.83
C THR A 798 25.12 -16.70 22.12
N ARG A 799 25.71 -17.88 22.25
CA ARG A 799 25.84 -18.68 23.51
C ARG A 799 27.07 -18.23 24.28
#